data_80c435e1dc8952c1a38afd0dc9a15211
#
_entry.id   80c435e1dc8952c1a38afd0dc9a15211
#
_cell.length_a   1.000
_cell.length_b   1.000
_cell.length_c   1.000
_cell.angle_alpha   90.00
_cell.angle_beta   90.00
_cell.angle_gamma   90.00
#
_symmetry.space_group_name_H-M   'P 1'
#
loop_
_entity.id
_entity.type
_entity.pdbx_description
1 polymer ?
#
loop_
_entity_poly.entity_id
_entity_poly.type
_entity_poly.pdbx_seq_one_letter_code
_entity_poly.pdbx_strand_id
1 'polypeptide(L)'
;MAALLSIAAPTARAQAGICGAASVEVGRLEFDGNRSFPAATLEAGIVTAPSSWARRTLKVLGTRRCLDRQAFPLDVARLLKWYRVHGYREVTVDTVVTAMGPGRVTVRFLIREGEPVRVRDFFVDGLDSVPNNQALLRDLPLSRGEPFDTISMYAARDTIVRRLRNTGYPDAEAFVGYDTHTLDRRADLSFKVAVGPRARIGAVDLRVTPLPGVPRGITDEAIRRVARVSTGDLYAERDLEAVKRALYRTEAFNFVRVTPDSVVNPRDSTIGVRLELTEGQMHAVRAGLGWGTLDCFRASADLTKFNLLKGATRLDVRTRVSKLGVGEPVTGLENLCPQAKSDAYSGDLNYTVNATVTALAGWRDFLPSVSVFSERRSEYNAYLRTTPVGGNVNFTRALGRLSQSLSYTVEYGRTQAQPALLCAVFNACTQADQASFNNFRRLGVASVSLSRETGDSPENPTRGSAVRLELRTAGRYTGAEDSLRFNKFLADGAIYYPLSSDIILAARIRIGAVVGPSLSFSDAAFSVPPQERLFGGGPTTVRGFRQNELGPAVYIPSAYDTVRANGTRGGNPANATDTVYFRARADSTSIRTVPTGGNALVVANLEARIRSPFYPELIQWTAFADLGQVWNRGTPGSTLAFKSFVLTPGLGVRVSTLIGFIRMDVAHNPYQRASGAAYFDAPLSQGGALFCVSPGNTLRVTANKSGQLSQAAGSCPAAFQPSRESSFFRQLTLNFSIGQAF
;
A
#
# COMPACT_ATOMS: atom_id res chain seq x y z
N MET A 1 5.10 -7.38 36.26
CA MET A 1 5.00 -8.84 36.18
C MET A 1 5.03 -9.26 34.74
N ALA A 2 6.17 -9.72 34.26
CA ALA A 2 6.40 -10.12 32.88
C ALA A 2 6.07 -11.62 32.77
N ALA A 3 4.99 -11.96 32.09
CA ALA A 3 4.71 -13.32 31.68
C ALA A 3 5.25 -13.51 30.25
N LEU A 4 6.41 -14.15 30.16
CA LEU A 4 6.97 -14.67 28.92
C LEU A 4 6.07 -15.82 28.44
N LEU A 5 5.25 -15.56 27.42
CA LEU A 5 4.61 -16.63 26.65
C LEU A 5 5.71 -17.32 25.82
N SER A 6 6.14 -18.48 26.27
CA SER A 6 6.94 -19.41 25.48
C SER A 6 6.07 -20.03 24.40
N ILE A 7 5.97 -19.37 23.25
CA ILE A 7 5.41 -19.98 22.04
C ILE A 7 6.50 -20.87 21.44
N ALA A 8 6.40 -22.17 21.69
CA ALA A 8 7.17 -23.17 20.96
C ALA A 8 6.74 -23.12 19.49
N ALA A 9 7.50 -22.40 18.66
CA ALA A 9 7.36 -22.47 17.23
C ALA A 9 7.73 -23.87 16.75
N PRO A 10 6.92 -24.53 15.91
CA PRO A 10 7.37 -25.74 15.25
C PRO A 10 8.58 -25.35 14.40
N THR A 11 9.72 -25.97 14.71
CA THR A 11 10.94 -25.84 13.92
C THR A 11 10.65 -26.38 12.51
N ALA A 12 10.25 -25.50 11.61
CA ALA A 12 10.47 -25.73 10.19
C ALA A 12 11.99 -25.77 10.01
N ARG A 13 12.56 -26.96 10.10
CA ARG A 13 13.91 -27.26 9.66
C ARG A 13 13.93 -27.01 8.15
N ALA A 14 14.16 -25.76 7.74
CA ALA A 14 14.77 -25.53 6.45
C ALA A 14 16.01 -26.43 6.43
N GLN A 15 16.16 -27.21 5.38
CA GLN A 15 17.35 -28.02 5.11
C GLN A 15 18.55 -27.09 4.87
N ALA A 16 19.00 -26.41 5.91
CA ALA A 16 20.33 -25.89 5.99
C ALA A 16 21.21 -27.11 6.19
N GLY A 17 22.00 -27.48 5.20
CA GLY A 17 22.94 -28.57 5.31
C GLY A 17 23.75 -28.38 6.59
N ILE A 18 23.49 -29.22 7.60
CA ILE A 18 24.19 -29.21 8.87
C ILE A 18 25.63 -29.58 8.52
N CYS A 19 26.54 -28.61 8.54
CA CYS A 19 27.95 -28.86 8.35
C CYS A 19 28.42 -29.84 9.42
N GLY A 20 28.74 -31.07 9.06
CA GLY A 20 29.39 -32.02 9.97
C GLY A 20 30.73 -31.46 10.48
N ALA A 21 31.27 -32.02 11.56
CA ALA A 21 32.52 -31.55 12.18
C ALA A 21 33.73 -31.50 11.20
N ALA A 22 33.72 -32.33 10.17
CA ALA A 22 34.74 -32.39 9.12
C ALA A 22 34.43 -31.59 7.83
N SER A 23 33.29 -30.85 7.78
CA SER A 23 32.85 -30.14 6.59
C SER A 23 33.54 -28.79 6.46
N VAL A 24 34.00 -28.46 5.25
CA VAL A 24 34.72 -27.22 4.94
C VAL A 24 33.72 -26.12 4.58
N GLU A 25 33.80 -24.97 5.23
CA GLU A 25 32.91 -23.83 5.01
C GLU A 25 33.26 -23.12 3.71
N VAL A 26 32.28 -22.81 2.87
CA VAL A 26 32.44 -21.96 1.70
C VAL A 26 32.44 -20.51 2.15
N GLY A 27 33.62 -19.91 2.20
CA GLY A 27 33.83 -18.52 2.58
C GLY A 27 33.62 -17.55 1.41
N ARG A 28 33.95 -17.97 0.19
CA ARG A 28 33.80 -17.15 -1.03
C ARG A 28 33.46 -18.04 -2.22
N LEU A 29 32.61 -17.49 -3.11
CA LEU A 29 32.28 -18.10 -4.39
C LEU A 29 32.59 -17.09 -5.47
N GLU A 30 33.35 -17.50 -6.48
CA GLU A 30 33.82 -16.65 -7.59
C GLU A 30 33.57 -17.36 -8.91
N PHE A 31 33.26 -16.56 -9.94
CA PHE A 31 33.14 -16.99 -11.32
C PHE A 31 34.10 -16.15 -12.14
N ASP A 32 35.01 -16.79 -12.82
CA ASP A 32 35.99 -16.13 -13.71
C ASP A 32 35.70 -16.52 -15.15
N GLY A 33 35.67 -15.54 -16.05
CA GLY A 33 35.45 -15.75 -17.48
C GLY A 33 33.98 -15.77 -17.91
N ASN A 34 33.04 -15.56 -17.02
CA ASN A 34 31.61 -15.48 -17.29
C ASN A 34 31.22 -14.10 -17.87
N ARG A 35 31.49 -13.88 -19.15
CA ARG A 35 31.23 -12.60 -19.83
C ARG A 35 29.77 -12.43 -20.25
N SER A 36 29.12 -13.53 -20.61
CA SER A 36 27.78 -13.55 -21.18
C SER A 36 26.66 -13.57 -20.12
N PHE A 37 26.94 -14.10 -18.93
CA PHE A 37 25.97 -14.19 -17.84
C PHE A 37 26.52 -13.60 -16.56
N PRO A 38 25.69 -12.80 -15.83
CA PRO A 38 26.10 -12.27 -14.52
C PRO A 38 26.36 -13.41 -13.52
N ALA A 39 27.34 -13.22 -12.62
CA ALA A 39 27.64 -14.19 -11.56
C ALA A 39 26.41 -14.57 -10.72
N ALA A 40 25.54 -13.61 -10.42
CA ALA A 40 24.30 -13.85 -9.67
C ALA A 40 23.34 -14.83 -10.36
N THR A 41 23.28 -14.84 -11.71
CA THR A 41 22.47 -15.78 -12.48
C THR A 41 23.04 -17.19 -12.40
N LEU A 42 24.36 -17.32 -12.50
CA LEU A 42 25.05 -18.60 -12.40
C LEU A 42 24.98 -19.17 -10.96
N GLU A 43 25.12 -18.32 -9.95
CA GLU A 43 24.95 -18.69 -8.54
C GLU A 43 23.56 -19.21 -8.25
N ALA A 44 22.51 -18.62 -8.83
CA ALA A 44 21.13 -19.10 -8.68
C ALA A 44 20.89 -20.49 -9.33
N GLY A 45 21.73 -20.88 -10.29
CA GLY A 45 21.64 -22.16 -11.00
C GLY A 45 22.38 -23.35 -10.34
N ILE A 46 23.12 -23.11 -9.26
CA ILE A 46 23.94 -24.11 -8.56
C ILE A 46 23.56 -24.25 -7.08
N VAL A 47 24.00 -25.33 -6.45
CA VAL A 47 23.74 -25.60 -5.02
C VAL A 47 24.83 -24.99 -4.14
N THR A 48 26.08 -24.98 -4.60
CA THR A 48 27.20 -24.38 -3.86
C THR A 48 27.00 -22.88 -3.71
N ALA A 49 26.90 -22.41 -2.49
CA ALA A 49 26.73 -21.00 -2.18
C ALA A 49 27.63 -20.58 -1.01
N PRO A 50 28.08 -19.32 -0.95
CA PRO A 50 28.92 -18.85 0.13
C PRO A 50 28.14 -18.70 1.44
N SER A 51 28.83 -18.81 2.58
CA SER A 51 28.26 -18.45 3.88
C SER A 51 27.79 -17.00 3.90
N SER A 52 26.80 -16.68 4.74
CA SER A 52 26.23 -15.33 4.81
C SER A 52 27.31 -14.27 5.08
N TRP A 53 27.06 -13.04 4.63
CA TRP A 53 27.99 -11.91 4.84
C TRP A 53 28.37 -11.73 6.31
N ALA A 54 27.43 -11.88 7.24
CA ALA A 54 27.70 -11.77 8.67
C ALA A 54 28.67 -12.85 9.16
N ARG A 55 28.47 -14.09 8.70
CA ARG A 55 29.38 -15.18 9.02
C ARG A 55 30.78 -14.92 8.48
N ARG A 56 30.86 -14.39 7.28
CA ARG A 56 32.16 -14.06 6.64
C ARG A 56 32.89 -12.92 7.35
N THR A 57 32.15 -11.89 7.83
CA THR A 57 32.70 -10.66 8.42
C THR A 57 32.85 -10.75 9.94
N LEU A 58 31.81 -11.21 10.64
CA LEU A 58 31.78 -11.27 12.11
C LEU A 58 32.25 -12.62 12.69
N LYS A 59 32.51 -13.61 11.83
CA LYS A 59 33.04 -14.95 12.11
C LYS A 59 32.24 -15.86 13.08
N VAL A 60 31.32 -15.31 13.86
CA VAL A 60 30.59 -16.01 14.94
C VAL A 60 29.12 -16.15 14.62
N LEU A 61 28.54 -15.22 13.85
CA LEU A 61 27.12 -15.07 13.64
C LEU A 61 26.77 -15.21 12.15
N GLY A 62 25.59 -15.77 11.83
CA GLY A 62 25.08 -15.96 10.47
C GLY A 62 25.09 -17.42 10.00
N THR A 63 24.50 -17.66 8.81
CA THR A 63 24.33 -19.00 8.24
C THR A 63 25.65 -19.53 7.70
N ARG A 64 26.09 -20.68 8.22
CA ARG A 64 27.25 -21.43 7.73
C ARG A 64 26.82 -22.31 6.56
N ARG A 65 27.47 -22.20 5.41
CA ARG A 65 27.28 -23.06 4.26
C ARG A 65 28.57 -23.81 3.96
N CYS A 66 28.46 -25.12 3.80
CA CYS A 66 29.61 -25.97 3.59
C CYS A 66 29.62 -26.55 2.20
N LEU A 67 30.82 -26.84 1.70
CA LEU A 67 31.03 -27.49 0.43
C LEU A 67 30.50 -28.93 0.51
N ASP A 68 29.46 -29.20 -0.24
CA ASP A 68 28.92 -30.55 -0.39
C ASP A 68 29.72 -31.28 -1.47
N ARG A 69 30.49 -32.28 -1.06
CA ARG A 69 31.35 -33.05 -1.96
C ARG A 69 30.58 -33.84 -3.01
N GLN A 70 29.30 -34.15 -2.77
CA GLN A 70 28.45 -34.87 -3.73
C GLN A 70 27.76 -33.91 -4.70
N ALA A 71 27.30 -32.76 -4.22
CA ALA A 71 26.62 -31.75 -5.03
C ALA A 71 27.59 -30.91 -5.89
N PHE A 72 28.82 -30.69 -5.44
CA PHE A 72 29.80 -29.84 -6.12
C PHE A 72 30.16 -30.28 -7.55
N PRO A 73 30.42 -31.56 -7.84
CA PRO A 73 30.63 -32.00 -9.24
C PRO A 73 29.38 -31.80 -10.13
N LEU A 74 28.19 -31.91 -9.52
CA LEU A 74 26.92 -31.66 -10.23
C LEU A 74 26.73 -30.18 -10.55
N ASP A 75 27.32 -29.28 -9.79
CA ASP A 75 27.30 -27.85 -10.10
C ASP A 75 28.07 -27.52 -11.36
N VAL A 76 29.21 -28.16 -11.59
CA VAL A 76 29.93 -28.08 -12.87
C VAL A 76 29.03 -28.53 -14.02
N ALA A 77 28.35 -29.68 -13.87
CA ALA A 77 27.43 -30.18 -14.87
C ALA A 77 26.23 -29.24 -15.11
N ARG A 78 25.71 -28.61 -14.05
CA ARG A 78 24.64 -27.59 -14.16
C ARG A 78 25.08 -26.38 -14.95
N LEU A 79 26.28 -25.86 -14.66
CA LEU A 79 26.86 -24.73 -15.41
C LEU A 79 27.10 -25.08 -16.88
N LEU A 80 27.71 -26.25 -17.15
CA LEU A 80 27.91 -26.74 -18.53
C LEU A 80 26.58 -26.86 -19.27
N LYS A 81 25.54 -27.41 -18.62
CA LYS A 81 24.21 -27.52 -19.22
C LYS A 81 23.59 -26.15 -19.46
N TRP A 82 23.73 -25.22 -18.50
CA TRP A 82 23.24 -23.83 -18.63
C TRP A 82 23.83 -23.17 -19.88
N TYR A 83 25.13 -23.12 -20.00
CA TYR A 83 25.81 -22.51 -21.15
C TYR A 83 25.44 -23.18 -22.47
N ARG A 84 25.41 -24.54 -22.52
CA ARG A 84 25.06 -25.29 -23.74
C ARG A 84 23.64 -25.03 -24.21
N VAL A 85 22.69 -24.90 -23.28
CA VAL A 85 21.29 -24.55 -23.57
C VAL A 85 21.19 -23.16 -24.19
N HIS A 86 22.05 -22.24 -23.77
CA HIS A 86 22.09 -20.86 -24.28
C HIS A 86 23.07 -20.67 -25.46
N GLY A 87 23.47 -21.75 -26.13
CA GLY A 87 24.22 -21.70 -27.39
C GLY A 87 25.72 -21.81 -27.27
N TYR A 88 26.31 -21.88 -26.09
CA TYR A 88 27.79 -22.00 -25.87
C TYR A 88 28.18 -23.47 -25.80
N ARG A 89 28.33 -24.12 -26.94
CA ARG A 89 28.53 -25.58 -27.00
C ARG A 89 29.97 -26.00 -26.61
N GLU A 90 30.96 -25.13 -26.86
CA GLU A 90 32.38 -25.39 -26.58
C GLU A 90 32.76 -24.94 -25.15
N VAL A 91 31.80 -24.60 -24.31
CA VAL A 91 32.07 -24.15 -22.93
C VAL A 91 32.83 -25.22 -22.14
N THR A 92 33.84 -24.78 -21.43
CA THR A 92 34.54 -25.58 -20.40
C THR A 92 34.40 -24.89 -19.05
N VAL A 93 34.21 -25.69 -18.02
CA VAL A 93 34.09 -25.20 -16.63
C VAL A 93 35.03 -26.03 -15.78
N ASP A 94 36.10 -25.38 -15.31
CA ASP A 94 37.03 -25.96 -14.36
C ASP A 94 36.79 -25.36 -12.95
N THR A 95 37.28 -25.99 -11.93
CA THR A 95 37.10 -25.55 -10.56
C THR A 95 38.42 -25.50 -9.81
N VAL A 96 38.57 -24.44 -9.01
CA VAL A 96 39.68 -24.27 -8.09
C VAL A 96 39.13 -24.04 -6.68
N VAL A 97 39.56 -24.91 -5.75
CA VAL A 97 39.21 -24.75 -4.35
C VAL A 97 40.48 -24.40 -3.57
N THR A 98 40.52 -23.17 -3.03
CA THR A 98 41.68 -22.69 -2.28
C THR A 98 41.32 -22.48 -0.81
N ALA A 99 42.25 -22.81 0.09
CA ALA A 99 42.07 -22.56 1.52
C ALA A 99 42.14 -21.07 1.84
N MET A 100 41.16 -20.56 2.58
CA MET A 100 41.13 -19.19 3.14
C MET A 100 41.59 -19.14 4.60
N GLY A 101 41.90 -20.27 5.20
CA GLY A 101 42.22 -20.45 6.62
C GLY A 101 41.65 -21.76 7.15
N PRO A 102 41.79 -22.02 8.45
CA PRO A 102 41.34 -23.29 9.05
C PRO A 102 39.84 -23.55 8.78
N GLY A 103 39.55 -24.65 8.05
CA GLY A 103 38.18 -25.11 7.78
C GLY A 103 37.36 -24.22 6.82
N ARG A 104 37.97 -23.29 6.09
CA ARG A 104 37.29 -22.39 5.14
C ARG A 104 37.96 -22.39 3.77
N VAL A 105 37.14 -22.33 2.72
CA VAL A 105 37.62 -22.33 1.32
C VAL A 105 36.97 -21.23 0.49
N THR A 106 37.70 -20.81 -0.53
CA THR A 106 37.18 -20.11 -1.71
C THR A 106 36.92 -21.17 -2.77
N VAL A 107 35.74 -21.16 -3.34
CA VAL A 107 35.38 -21.95 -4.50
C VAL A 107 35.37 -21.00 -5.71
N ARG A 108 36.12 -21.32 -6.74
CA ARG A 108 36.21 -20.53 -7.98
C ARG A 108 35.89 -21.43 -9.15
N PHE A 109 34.92 -21.01 -9.95
CA PHE A 109 34.58 -21.63 -11.23
C PHE A 109 35.33 -20.87 -12.34
N LEU A 110 36.19 -21.55 -13.07
CA LEU A 110 36.90 -21.01 -14.23
C LEU A 110 36.14 -21.37 -15.48
N ILE A 111 35.52 -20.39 -16.12
CA ILE A 111 34.62 -20.59 -17.25
C ILE A 111 35.33 -20.09 -18.52
N ARG A 112 35.43 -20.96 -19.50
CA ARG A 112 35.79 -20.57 -20.86
C ARG A 112 34.57 -20.77 -21.72
N GLU A 113 33.85 -19.69 -22.01
CA GLU A 113 32.56 -19.74 -22.68
C GLU A 113 32.65 -20.26 -24.12
N GLY A 114 33.75 -19.94 -24.78
CA GLY A 114 33.87 -20.14 -26.23
C GLY A 114 32.99 -19.15 -27.00
N GLU A 115 32.94 -19.33 -28.30
CA GLU A 115 32.03 -18.57 -29.17
C GLU A 115 30.67 -19.21 -29.22
N PRO A 116 29.55 -18.45 -29.11
CA PRO A 116 28.23 -19.03 -29.20
C PRO A 116 27.88 -19.44 -30.63
N VAL A 117 27.14 -20.53 -30.78
CA VAL A 117 26.40 -20.84 -32.00
C VAL A 117 25.34 -19.77 -32.19
N ARG A 118 25.25 -19.13 -33.36
CA ARG A 118 24.32 -18.06 -33.66
C ARG A 118 23.25 -18.52 -34.63
N VAL A 119 22.02 -17.99 -34.47
CA VAL A 119 20.92 -18.24 -35.39
C VAL A 119 21.24 -17.60 -36.74
N ARG A 120 21.26 -18.41 -37.81
CA ARG A 120 21.45 -17.97 -39.19
C ARG A 120 20.09 -17.66 -39.82
N ASP A 121 19.22 -18.65 -39.89
CA ASP A 121 17.94 -18.52 -40.55
C ASP A 121 16.80 -19.21 -39.78
N PHE A 122 15.58 -18.70 -40.06
CA PHE A 122 14.33 -19.24 -39.60
C PHE A 122 13.51 -19.72 -40.81
N PHE A 123 13.15 -20.97 -40.83
CA PHE A 123 12.23 -21.55 -41.81
C PHE A 123 10.91 -21.85 -41.10
N VAL A 124 9.83 -21.26 -41.56
CA VAL A 124 8.50 -21.48 -40.97
C VAL A 124 7.59 -21.96 -42.10
N ASP A 125 7.22 -23.22 -42.03
CA ASP A 125 6.34 -23.88 -43.01
C ASP A 125 4.93 -24.04 -42.44
N GLY A 126 3.92 -24.06 -43.31
CA GLY A 126 2.52 -24.38 -42.97
C GLY A 126 1.66 -23.18 -42.57
N LEU A 127 2.15 -21.93 -42.78
CA LEU A 127 1.38 -20.73 -42.52
C LEU A 127 0.72 -20.09 -43.75
N ASP A 128 0.82 -20.73 -44.93
CA ASP A 128 0.36 -20.14 -46.21
C ASP A 128 -1.14 -19.86 -46.23
N SER A 129 -1.92 -20.69 -45.53
CA SER A 129 -3.38 -20.54 -45.42
C SER A 129 -3.84 -19.48 -44.42
N VAL A 130 -2.90 -18.89 -43.64
CA VAL A 130 -3.25 -17.98 -42.56
C VAL A 130 -3.17 -16.54 -43.03
N PRO A 131 -4.26 -15.76 -42.96
CA PRO A 131 -4.24 -14.36 -43.32
C PRO A 131 -3.28 -13.58 -42.37
N ASN A 132 -2.49 -12.68 -42.96
CA ASN A 132 -1.55 -11.84 -42.22
C ASN A 132 -0.51 -12.64 -41.38
N ASN A 133 -0.01 -13.73 -41.93
CA ASN A 133 0.94 -14.63 -41.27
C ASN A 133 2.21 -13.96 -40.79
N GLN A 134 2.66 -12.88 -41.48
CA GLN A 134 3.84 -12.10 -41.05
C GLN A 134 3.68 -11.48 -39.64
N ALA A 135 2.45 -11.13 -39.26
CA ALA A 135 2.21 -10.60 -37.90
C ALA A 135 2.44 -11.65 -36.80
N LEU A 136 2.28 -12.94 -37.12
CA LEU A 136 2.52 -14.05 -36.21
C LEU A 136 4.01 -14.22 -35.90
N LEU A 137 4.87 -13.77 -36.81
CA LEU A 137 6.34 -13.95 -36.73
C LEU A 137 7.08 -12.72 -36.22
N ARG A 138 6.37 -11.61 -35.94
CA ARG A 138 7.00 -10.39 -35.39
C ARG A 138 7.42 -10.60 -33.96
N ASP A 139 8.55 -9.99 -33.58
CA ASP A 139 9.04 -9.94 -32.18
C ASP A 139 8.99 -11.30 -31.48
N LEU A 140 9.53 -12.34 -32.14
CA LEU A 140 9.69 -13.64 -31.53
C LEU A 140 10.83 -13.58 -30.47
N PRO A 141 10.77 -14.45 -29.44
CA PRO A 141 11.79 -14.52 -28.40
C PRO A 141 13.22 -14.84 -28.87
N LEU A 142 13.40 -15.17 -30.11
CA LEU A 142 14.70 -15.50 -30.71
C LEU A 142 14.80 -14.84 -32.08
N SER A 143 15.93 -14.15 -32.36
CA SER A 143 16.16 -13.39 -33.58
C SER A 143 17.41 -13.88 -34.32
N ARG A 144 17.50 -13.56 -35.64
CA ARG A 144 18.71 -13.84 -36.43
C ARG A 144 19.92 -13.12 -35.84
N GLY A 145 21.05 -13.80 -35.80
CA GLY A 145 22.32 -13.27 -35.27
C GLY A 145 22.47 -13.40 -33.75
N GLU A 146 21.40 -13.68 -33.02
CA GLU A 146 21.48 -13.94 -31.57
C GLU A 146 22.08 -15.31 -31.26
N PRO A 147 22.64 -15.52 -30.05
CA PRO A 147 23.03 -16.84 -29.60
C PRO A 147 21.87 -17.84 -29.69
N PHE A 148 22.12 -19.04 -30.20
CA PHE A 148 21.11 -20.08 -30.32
C PHE A 148 20.72 -20.62 -28.93
N ASP A 149 19.69 -20.04 -28.36
CA ASP A 149 19.11 -20.44 -27.09
C ASP A 149 17.91 -21.38 -27.34
N THR A 150 18.02 -22.61 -26.88
CA THR A 150 16.97 -23.60 -27.04
C THR A 150 15.70 -23.26 -26.24
N ILE A 151 15.82 -22.56 -25.11
CA ILE A 151 14.66 -22.09 -24.34
C ILE A 151 13.89 -21.04 -25.13
N SER A 152 14.60 -20.07 -25.70
CA SER A 152 14.03 -19.04 -26.56
C SER A 152 13.43 -19.61 -27.83
N MET A 153 14.00 -20.68 -28.39
CA MET A 153 13.44 -21.42 -29.54
C MET A 153 12.07 -22.04 -29.19
N TYR A 154 11.95 -22.74 -28.06
CA TYR A 154 10.66 -23.29 -27.62
C TYR A 154 9.68 -22.16 -27.26
N ALA A 155 10.13 -21.07 -26.67
CA ALA A 155 9.29 -19.90 -26.41
C ALA A 155 8.78 -19.23 -27.69
N ALA A 156 9.57 -19.22 -28.77
CA ALA A 156 9.16 -18.77 -30.09
C ALA A 156 8.05 -19.66 -30.66
N ARG A 157 8.25 -21.01 -30.63
CA ARG A 157 7.22 -21.97 -30.99
C ARG A 157 5.89 -21.72 -30.25
N ASP A 158 5.96 -21.65 -28.93
CA ASP A 158 4.77 -21.44 -28.08
C ASP A 158 4.10 -20.10 -28.35
N THR A 159 4.88 -19.10 -28.74
CA THR A 159 4.36 -17.78 -29.14
C THR A 159 3.61 -17.86 -30.47
N ILE A 160 4.13 -18.57 -31.47
CA ILE A 160 3.46 -18.80 -32.75
C ILE A 160 2.13 -19.55 -32.53
N VAL A 161 2.15 -20.67 -31.80
CA VAL A 161 0.97 -21.47 -31.48
C VAL A 161 -0.09 -20.64 -30.74
N ARG A 162 0.31 -19.92 -29.71
CA ARG A 162 -0.60 -19.05 -28.93
C ARG A 162 -1.21 -17.93 -29.80
N ARG A 163 -0.45 -17.32 -30.71
CA ARG A 163 -0.95 -16.31 -31.65
C ARG A 163 -1.97 -16.91 -32.61
N LEU A 164 -1.71 -18.10 -33.14
CA LEU A 164 -2.66 -18.83 -33.98
C LEU A 164 -3.94 -19.14 -33.22
N ARG A 165 -3.84 -19.72 -32.02
CA ARG A 165 -5.00 -20.04 -31.18
C ARG A 165 -5.80 -18.80 -30.80
N ASN A 166 -5.16 -17.64 -30.74
CA ASN A 166 -5.85 -16.35 -30.50
C ASN A 166 -6.46 -15.73 -31.75
N THR A 167 -6.25 -16.32 -32.94
CA THR A 167 -6.80 -15.83 -34.21
C THR A 167 -7.78 -16.82 -34.87
N GLY A 168 -8.21 -17.81 -34.10
CA GLY A 168 -9.27 -18.72 -34.52
C GLY A 168 -8.85 -20.15 -34.84
N TYR A 169 -7.62 -20.57 -34.53
CA TYR A 169 -7.12 -21.92 -34.89
C TYR A 169 -6.85 -22.73 -33.60
N PRO A 170 -7.88 -23.37 -33.01
CA PRO A 170 -7.75 -24.09 -31.73
C PRO A 170 -6.76 -25.25 -31.77
N ASP A 171 -6.72 -26.00 -32.90
CA ASP A 171 -5.90 -27.18 -33.06
C ASP A 171 -4.47 -26.88 -33.56
N ALA A 172 -4.08 -25.60 -33.56
CA ALA A 172 -2.76 -25.21 -33.99
C ALA A 172 -1.66 -25.86 -33.16
N GLU A 173 -0.73 -26.53 -33.82
CA GLU A 173 0.48 -27.12 -33.24
C GLU A 173 1.70 -26.69 -34.05
N ALA A 174 2.87 -26.65 -33.41
CA ALA A 174 4.12 -26.39 -34.09
C ALA A 174 5.21 -27.34 -33.57
N PHE A 175 5.95 -27.90 -34.50
CA PHE A 175 7.10 -28.75 -34.25
C PHE A 175 8.35 -27.97 -34.57
N VAL A 176 9.40 -28.11 -33.75
CA VAL A 176 10.66 -27.40 -33.94
C VAL A 176 11.75 -28.39 -34.27
N GLY A 177 12.57 -28.03 -35.24
CA GLY A 177 13.80 -28.70 -35.59
C GLY A 177 14.93 -27.67 -35.68
N TYR A 178 16.15 -28.11 -35.54
CA TYR A 178 17.32 -27.28 -35.79
C TYR A 178 18.50 -28.10 -36.29
N ASP A 179 19.24 -27.50 -37.20
CA ASP A 179 20.51 -28.03 -37.70
C ASP A 179 21.64 -27.11 -37.28
N THR A 180 22.67 -27.66 -36.65
CA THR A 180 23.82 -26.87 -36.18
C THR A 180 25.04 -27.18 -37.05
N HIS A 181 25.56 -26.15 -37.70
CA HIS A 181 26.80 -26.19 -38.48
C HIS A 181 27.96 -25.82 -37.55
N THR A 182 28.61 -26.87 -37.03
CA THR A 182 29.69 -26.68 -36.02
C THR A 182 30.89 -25.91 -36.53
N LEU A 183 31.25 -26.08 -37.82
CA LEU A 183 32.38 -25.38 -38.44
C LEU A 183 32.13 -23.87 -38.54
N ASP A 184 30.89 -23.48 -38.86
CA ASP A 184 30.53 -22.07 -39.05
C ASP A 184 29.92 -21.45 -37.79
N ARG A 185 29.73 -22.22 -36.72
CA ARG A 185 29.03 -21.84 -35.47
C ARG A 185 27.67 -21.20 -35.73
N ARG A 186 26.90 -21.77 -36.63
CA ARG A 186 25.55 -21.33 -37.03
C ARG A 186 24.50 -22.39 -36.80
N ALA A 187 23.28 -21.95 -36.57
CA ALA A 187 22.10 -22.83 -36.44
C ALA A 187 20.99 -22.35 -37.39
N ASP A 188 20.42 -23.27 -38.12
CA ASP A 188 19.21 -23.09 -38.90
C ASP A 188 18.05 -23.67 -38.11
N LEU A 189 16.97 -22.90 -37.96
CA LEU A 189 15.80 -23.28 -37.21
C LEU A 189 14.65 -23.55 -38.16
N SER A 190 13.93 -24.64 -37.95
CA SER A 190 12.75 -24.98 -38.70
C SER A 190 11.54 -25.13 -37.79
N PHE A 191 10.46 -24.41 -38.09
CA PHE A 191 9.17 -24.53 -37.45
C PHE A 191 8.16 -25.08 -38.45
N LYS A 192 7.72 -26.29 -38.24
CA LYS A 192 6.66 -26.92 -39.04
C LYS A 192 5.33 -26.73 -38.30
N VAL A 193 4.45 -25.89 -38.84
CA VAL A 193 3.20 -25.50 -38.23
C VAL A 193 2.05 -26.26 -38.86
N ALA A 194 1.31 -26.99 -38.03
CA ALA A 194 0.03 -27.58 -38.39
C ALA A 194 -1.07 -26.65 -37.86
N VAL A 195 -1.67 -25.85 -38.73
CA VAL A 195 -2.60 -24.80 -38.36
C VAL A 195 -3.96 -25.35 -37.91
N GLY A 196 -4.42 -26.40 -38.55
CA GLY A 196 -5.78 -26.91 -38.38
C GLY A 196 -6.86 -25.97 -38.95
N PRO A 197 -8.15 -26.32 -38.82
CA PRO A 197 -9.25 -25.52 -39.31
C PRO A 197 -9.47 -24.29 -38.40
N ARG A 198 -9.91 -23.21 -39.05
CA ARG A 198 -10.35 -22.01 -38.32
C ARG A 198 -11.75 -22.24 -37.75
N ALA A 199 -11.95 -21.99 -36.46
CA ALA A 199 -13.19 -22.34 -35.77
C ALA A 199 -13.84 -21.16 -35.05
N ARG A 200 -15.16 -21.27 -34.93
CA ARG A 200 -15.99 -20.47 -34.05
C ARG A 200 -16.46 -21.30 -32.87
N ILE A 201 -16.82 -20.66 -31.77
CA ILE A 201 -17.38 -21.34 -30.60
C ILE A 201 -18.77 -21.88 -30.98
N GLY A 202 -18.92 -23.18 -30.85
CA GLY A 202 -20.18 -23.92 -31.02
C GLY A 202 -20.98 -23.97 -29.71
N ALA A 203 -21.25 -25.21 -29.24
CA ALA A 203 -21.93 -25.40 -27.98
C ALA A 203 -21.06 -25.05 -26.77
N VAL A 204 -21.66 -24.41 -25.76
CA VAL A 204 -21.03 -24.21 -24.46
C VAL A 204 -21.67 -25.16 -23.44
N ASP A 205 -20.95 -26.25 -23.12
CA ASP A 205 -21.36 -27.28 -22.16
C ASP A 205 -20.98 -26.82 -20.75
N LEU A 206 -21.97 -26.70 -19.86
CA LEU A 206 -21.78 -26.22 -18.50
C LEU A 206 -22.04 -27.36 -17.50
N ARG A 207 -20.99 -27.75 -16.77
CA ARG A 207 -21.06 -28.79 -15.73
C ARG A 207 -20.73 -28.16 -14.37
N VAL A 208 -21.71 -28.12 -13.49
CA VAL A 208 -21.58 -27.55 -12.15
C VAL A 208 -21.76 -28.64 -11.12
N THR A 209 -20.73 -28.88 -10.33
CA THR A 209 -20.76 -29.77 -9.18
C THR A 209 -20.99 -28.97 -7.90
N PRO A 210 -22.13 -29.12 -7.21
CA PRO A 210 -22.38 -28.48 -5.94
C PRO A 210 -21.52 -29.08 -4.83
N LEU A 211 -21.42 -28.40 -3.70
CA LEU A 211 -20.80 -28.97 -2.51
C LEU A 211 -21.60 -30.21 -2.02
N PRO A 212 -20.93 -31.23 -1.50
CA PRO A 212 -21.62 -32.40 -0.95
C PRO A 212 -22.66 -32.01 0.12
N GLY A 213 -23.91 -32.49 -0.07
CA GLY A 213 -24.99 -32.24 0.85
C GLY A 213 -25.62 -30.83 0.79
N VAL A 214 -25.17 -29.98 -0.14
CA VAL A 214 -25.70 -28.61 -0.31
C VAL A 214 -26.35 -28.50 -1.70
N PRO A 215 -27.58 -27.95 -1.81
CA PRO A 215 -28.19 -27.73 -3.11
C PRO A 215 -27.40 -26.69 -3.91
N ARG A 216 -27.42 -26.82 -5.23
CA ARG A 216 -26.77 -25.90 -6.14
C ARG A 216 -27.16 -24.44 -5.88
N GLY A 217 -26.17 -23.58 -5.70
CA GLY A 217 -26.33 -22.17 -5.36
C GLY A 217 -26.44 -21.26 -6.57
N ILE A 218 -25.69 -21.49 -7.65
CA ILE A 218 -25.55 -20.56 -8.79
C ILE A 218 -26.31 -21.09 -10.00
N THR A 219 -27.09 -20.22 -10.66
CA THR A 219 -27.81 -20.57 -11.88
C THR A 219 -26.90 -20.56 -13.11
N ASP A 220 -27.24 -21.35 -14.15
CA ASP A 220 -26.53 -21.37 -15.43
C ASP A 220 -26.50 -20.00 -16.08
N GLU A 221 -27.59 -19.26 -16.00
CA GLU A 221 -27.68 -17.91 -16.54
C GLU A 221 -26.68 -16.95 -15.86
N ALA A 222 -26.54 -17.02 -14.55
CA ALA A 222 -25.56 -16.23 -13.81
C ALA A 222 -24.12 -16.56 -14.22
N ILE A 223 -23.80 -17.86 -14.39
CA ILE A 223 -22.49 -18.32 -14.85
C ILE A 223 -22.22 -17.81 -16.26
N ARG A 224 -23.17 -17.98 -17.20
CA ARG A 224 -23.03 -17.50 -18.59
C ARG A 224 -22.84 -15.98 -18.68
N ARG A 225 -23.53 -15.22 -17.81
CA ARG A 225 -23.38 -13.76 -17.71
C ARG A 225 -21.96 -13.34 -17.28
N VAL A 226 -21.35 -14.09 -16.36
CA VAL A 226 -19.97 -13.87 -15.90
C VAL A 226 -18.96 -14.33 -16.96
N ALA A 227 -19.21 -15.50 -17.56
CA ALA A 227 -18.32 -16.12 -18.53
C ALA A 227 -18.20 -15.30 -19.83
N ARG A 228 -19.30 -14.66 -20.30
CA ARG A 228 -19.32 -13.83 -21.51
C ARG A 228 -18.78 -14.55 -22.77
N VAL A 229 -19.03 -15.84 -22.88
CA VAL A 229 -18.74 -16.63 -24.08
C VAL A 229 -20.05 -16.96 -24.76
N SER A 230 -20.15 -16.65 -26.04
CA SER A 230 -21.34 -16.85 -26.86
C SER A 230 -21.05 -17.79 -28.02
N THR A 231 -22.03 -18.60 -28.38
CA THR A 231 -22.02 -19.38 -29.62
C THR A 231 -21.89 -18.43 -30.82
N GLY A 232 -21.00 -18.77 -31.74
CA GLY A 232 -20.71 -17.93 -32.92
C GLY A 232 -19.51 -16.98 -32.78
N ASP A 233 -19.01 -16.75 -31.55
CA ASP A 233 -17.80 -16.00 -31.36
C ASP A 233 -16.59 -16.69 -32.01
N LEU A 234 -15.64 -15.89 -32.54
CA LEU A 234 -14.40 -16.45 -33.05
C LEU A 234 -13.62 -17.07 -31.89
N TYR A 235 -13.12 -18.30 -32.06
CA TYR A 235 -12.28 -18.92 -31.03
C TYR A 235 -11.04 -18.08 -30.74
N ALA A 236 -10.77 -17.84 -29.44
CA ALA A 236 -9.52 -17.26 -28.98
C ALA A 236 -9.17 -17.81 -27.58
N GLU A 237 -8.00 -18.43 -27.46
CA GLU A 237 -7.53 -19.05 -26.21
C GLU A 237 -7.48 -18.01 -25.06
N ARG A 238 -7.05 -16.78 -25.34
CA ARG A 238 -7.04 -15.67 -24.37
C ARG A 238 -8.41 -15.37 -23.77
N ASP A 239 -9.50 -15.57 -24.56
CA ASP A 239 -10.85 -15.29 -24.11
C ASP A 239 -11.35 -16.41 -23.18
N LEU A 240 -11.00 -17.67 -23.45
CA LEU A 240 -11.25 -18.79 -22.52
C LEU A 240 -10.50 -18.62 -21.20
N GLU A 241 -9.24 -18.20 -21.24
CA GLU A 241 -8.48 -17.86 -20.04
C GLU A 241 -9.07 -16.65 -19.30
N ALA A 242 -9.65 -15.69 -20.01
CA ALA A 242 -10.37 -14.57 -19.39
C ALA A 242 -11.64 -15.04 -18.69
N VAL A 243 -12.38 -15.96 -19.28
CA VAL A 243 -13.55 -16.65 -18.67
C VAL A 243 -13.14 -17.31 -17.35
N LYS A 244 -12.09 -18.12 -17.39
CA LYS A 244 -11.57 -18.81 -16.20
C LYS A 244 -11.23 -17.81 -15.07
N ARG A 245 -10.51 -16.75 -15.40
CA ARG A 245 -10.19 -15.68 -14.45
C ARG A 245 -11.44 -14.94 -13.94
N ALA A 246 -12.43 -14.70 -14.79
CA ALA A 246 -13.67 -14.04 -14.40
C ALA A 246 -14.47 -14.89 -13.41
N LEU A 247 -14.57 -16.19 -13.64
CA LEU A 247 -15.24 -17.12 -12.76
C LEU A 247 -14.52 -17.28 -11.41
N TYR A 248 -13.20 -17.41 -11.39
CA TYR A 248 -12.43 -17.43 -10.13
C TYR A 248 -12.57 -16.13 -9.32
N ARG A 249 -12.65 -14.96 -9.98
CA ARG A 249 -12.86 -13.67 -9.30
C ARG A 249 -14.20 -13.58 -8.57
N THR A 250 -15.15 -14.45 -8.88
CA THR A 250 -16.41 -14.50 -8.13
C THR A 250 -16.23 -15.06 -6.72
N GLU A 251 -15.12 -15.75 -6.45
CA GLU A 251 -14.84 -16.49 -5.22
C GLU A 251 -15.91 -17.54 -4.87
N ALA A 252 -16.87 -17.77 -5.76
CA ALA A 252 -17.96 -18.71 -5.57
C ALA A 252 -17.60 -20.13 -5.99
N PHE A 253 -16.46 -20.32 -6.63
CA PHE A 253 -15.99 -21.60 -7.14
C PHE A 253 -14.62 -21.97 -6.58
N ASN A 254 -14.51 -23.19 -6.05
CA ASN A 254 -13.24 -23.75 -5.61
C ASN A 254 -12.41 -24.26 -6.80
N PHE A 255 -13.08 -24.67 -7.87
CA PHE A 255 -12.43 -25.17 -9.07
C PHE A 255 -13.15 -24.65 -10.31
N VAL A 256 -12.35 -24.20 -11.28
CA VAL A 256 -12.80 -23.75 -12.61
C VAL A 256 -11.86 -24.31 -13.65
N ARG A 257 -12.41 -25.11 -14.57
CA ARG A 257 -11.72 -25.59 -15.78
C ARG A 257 -12.51 -25.12 -16.98
N VAL A 258 -11.83 -24.54 -17.94
CA VAL A 258 -12.39 -24.11 -19.22
C VAL A 258 -11.56 -24.77 -20.31
N THR A 259 -12.13 -25.73 -21.04
CA THR A 259 -11.43 -26.49 -22.06
C THR A 259 -12.22 -26.47 -23.35
N PRO A 260 -11.58 -26.26 -24.51
CA PRO A 260 -12.19 -26.54 -25.80
C PRO A 260 -12.30 -28.06 -25.98
N ASP A 261 -13.19 -28.49 -26.84
CA ASP A 261 -13.21 -29.90 -27.30
C ASP A 261 -11.92 -30.23 -28.07
N SER A 262 -11.58 -31.49 -28.15
CA SER A 262 -10.31 -31.96 -28.75
C SER A 262 -10.24 -31.78 -30.25
N VAL A 263 -11.36 -31.64 -30.93
CA VAL A 263 -11.44 -31.57 -32.40
C VAL A 263 -12.50 -30.57 -32.84
N VAL A 264 -12.15 -29.76 -33.85
CA VAL A 264 -13.10 -28.87 -34.51
C VAL A 264 -14.08 -29.71 -35.34
N ASN A 265 -15.38 -29.40 -35.25
CA ASN A 265 -16.39 -30.04 -36.08
C ASN A 265 -16.16 -29.65 -37.56
N PRO A 266 -15.86 -30.65 -38.44
CA PRO A 266 -15.51 -30.34 -39.84
C PRO A 266 -16.69 -29.88 -40.69
N ARG A 267 -17.94 -30.04 -40.23
CA ARG A 267 -19.15 -29.68 -41.00
C ARG A 267 -19.43 -28.20 -40.97
N ASP A 268 -19.25 -27.57 -39.84
CA ASP A 268 -19.62 -26.14 -39.58
C ASP A 268 -18.45 -25.30 -39.04
N SER A 269 -17.25 -25.87 -38.95
CA SER A 269 -16.07 -25.21 -38.40
C SER A 269 -16.31 -24.64 -37.01
N THR A 270 -17.01 -25.37 -36.15
CA THR A 270 -17.26 -25.01 -34.78
C THR A 270 -16.48 -25.88 -33.80
N ILE A 271 -16.16 -25.32 -32.62
CA ILE A 271 -15.54 -26.06 -31.50
C ILE A 271 -16.39 -25.87 -30.26
N GLY A 272 -16.74 -26.95 -29.59
CA GLY A 272 -17.42 -26.91 -28.30
C GLY A 272 -16.48 -26.41 -27.20
N VAL A 273 -17.03 -25.77 -26.21
CA VAL A 273 -16.29 -25.32 -25.01
C VAL A 273 -16.96 -25.88 -23.76
N ARG A 274 -16.20 -26.59 -22.96
CA ARG A 274 -16.67 -27.17 -21.70
C ARG A 274 -16.19 -26.35 -20.50
N LEU A 275 -17.15 -25.95 -19.67
CA LEU A 275 -16.92 -25.28 -18.39
C LEU A 275 -17.23 -26.26 -17.26
N GLU A 276 -16.21 -26.74 -16.56
CA GLU A 276 -16.35 -27.60 -15.38
C GLU A 276 -16.10 -26.76 -14.14
N LEU A 277 -17.11 -26.65 -13.29
CA LEU A 277 -17.12 -25.77 -12.11
C LEU A 277 -17.44 -26.60 -10.87
N THR A 278 -16.70 -26.38 -9.78
CA THR A 278 -17.08 -26.91 -8.46
C THR A 278 -17.38 -25.73 -7.55
N GLU A 279 -18.61 -25.69 -7.03
CA GLU A 279 -19.01 -24.61 -6.12
C GLU A 279 -18.19 -24.61 -4.84
N GLY A 280 -17.91 -23.43 -4.31
CA GLY A 280 -17.29 -23.19 -3.01
C GLY A 280 -18.32 -22.92 -1.92
N GLN A 281 -17.85 -22.61 -0.71
CA GLN A 281 -18.72 -22.18 0.36
C GLN A 281 -19.34 -20.82 0.01
N MET A 282 -20.68 -20.74 0.06
CA MET A 282 -21.41 -19.51 -0.30
C MET A 282 -21.44 -18.47 0.83
N HIS A 283 -20.91 -18.80 2.00
CA HIS A 283 -20.83 -17.90 3.15
C HIS A 283 -19.45 -17.98 3.77
N ALA A 284 -18.90 -16.85 4.11
CA ALA A 284 -17.67 -16.74 4.88
C ALA A 284 -17.84 -15.75 6.01
N VAL A 285 -17.44 -16.13 7.20
CA VAL A 285 -17.40 -15.25 8.38
C VAL A 285 -15.97 -15.16 8.86
N ARG A 286 -15.50 -13.94 9.06
CA ARG A 286 -14.20 -13.67 9.64
C ARG A 286 -14.38 -12.77 10.85
N ALA A 287 -13.75 -13.10 11.95
CA ALA A 287 -13.71 -12.27 13.14
C ALA A 287 -12.25 -11.93 13.47
N GLY A 288 -12.01 -10.74 13.96
CA GLY A 288 -10.69 -10.27 14.30
C GLY A 288 -10.71 -9.42 15.56
N LEU A 289 -9.68 -9.59 16.38
CA LEU A 289 -9.38 -8.74 17.52
C LEU A 289 -8.03 -8.08 17.27
N GLY A 290 -7.87 -6.85 17.74
CA GLY A 290 -6.64 -6.13 17.62
C GLY A 290 -6.45 -5.12 18.74
N TRP A 291 -5.21 -4.70 18.92
CA TRP A 291 -4.85 -3.65 19.86
C TRP A 291 -3.90 -2.66 19.17
N GLY A 292 -4.01 -1.39 19.50
CA GLY A 292 -3.14 -0.34 19.02
C GLY A 292 -3.06 0.82 20.00
N THR A 293 -1.95 1.52 19.99
CA THR A 293 -1.70 2.64 20.93
C THR A 293 -2.63 3.82 20.70
N LEU A 294 -3.17 3.99 19.49
CA LEU A 294 -3.99 5.13 19.09
C LEU A 294 -5.49 4.89 19.25
N ASP A 295 -5.93 3.66 19.08
CA ASP A 295 -7.35 3.28 19.08
C ASP A 295 -7.70 2.18 20.11
N CYS A 296 -6.75 1.86 20.98
CA CYS A 296 -6.88 0.87 22.04
C CYS A 296 -7.27 -0.52 21.48
N PHE A 297 -8.21 -1.21 22.11
CA PHE A 297 -8.70 -2.48 21.58
C PHE A 297 -9.74 -2.26 20.49
N ARG A 298 -9.73 -3.15 19.53
CA ARG A 298 -10.68 -3.19 18.41
C ARG A 298 -11.15 -4.60 18.13
N ALA A 299 -12.40 -4.71 17.75
CA ALA A 299 -13.01 -5.93 17.25
C ALA A 299 -13.56 -5.69 15.85
N SER A 300 -13.49 -6.69 15.00
CA SER A 300 -14.07 -6.66 13.66
C SER A 300 -14.79 -7.97 13.36
N ALA A 301 -15.85 -7.88 12.56
CA ALA A 301 -16.57 -9.01 12.03
C ALA A 301 -16.91 -8.72 10.56
N ASP A 302 -16.51 -9.62 9.67
CA ASP A 302 -16.79 -9.56 8.25
C ASP A 302 -17.66 -10.77 7.87
N LEU A 303 -18.82 -10.53 7.30
CA LEU A 303 -19.71 -11.52 6.71
C LEU A 303 -19.68 -11.34 5.20
N THR A 304 -19.32 -12.37 4.47
CA THR A 304 -19.42 -12.41 3.00
C THR A 304 -20.45 -13.47 2.60
N LYS A 305 -21.42 -13.09 1.78
CA LYS A 305 -22.31 -14.01 1.09
C LYS A 305 -22.04 -13.93 -0.40
N PHE A 306 -21.49 -14.99 -0.92
CA PHE A 306 -21.32 -15.15 -2.36
C PHE A 306 -22.65 -15.51 -3.00
N ASN A 307 -22.90 -15.02 -4.19
CA ASN A 307 -24.12 -15.30 -4.95
C ASN A 307 -25.45 -14.89 -4.24
N LEU A 308 -25.52 -13.65 -3.81
CA LEU A 308 -26.77 -13.07 -3.30
C LEU A 308 -27.85 -13.13 -4.39
N LEU A 309 -29.07 -13.59 -4.05
CA LEU A 309 -30.21 -13.70 -4.97
C LEU A 309 -29.96 -14.60 -6.19
N LYS A 310 -29.05 -15.56 -6.12
CA LYS A 310 -28.67 -16.50 -7.22
C LYS A 310 -28.20 -15.82 -8.51
N GLY A 311 -27.88 -14.51 -8.46
CA GLY A 311 -27.58 -13.65 -9.61
C GLY A 311 -26.11 -13.34 -9.85
N ALA A 312 -25.17 -14.12 -9.29
CA ALA A 312 -23.73 -13.82 -9.31
C ALA A 312 -23.41 -12.43 -8.74
N THR A 313 -24.01 -12.11 -7.61
CA THR A 313 -23.77 -10.90 -6.82
C THR A 313 -23.19 -11.29 -5.47
N ARG A 314 -22.31 -10.46 -4.93
CA ARG A 314 -21.67 -10.67 -3.64
C ARG A 314 -22.13 -9.61 -2.66
N LEU A 315 -22.51 -10.03 -1.46
CA LEU A 315 -22.78 -9.16 -0.33
C LEU A 315 -21.64 -9.27 0.67
N ASP A 316 -21.03 -8.16 1.02
CA ASP A 316 -20.06 -8.03 2.09
C ASP A 316 -20.63 -7.11 3.17
N VAL A 317 -20.74 -7.61 4.39
CA VAL A 317 -21.07 -6.80 5.56
C VAL A 317 -19.83 -6.76 6.45
N ARG A 318 -19.30 -5.56 6.68
CA ARG A 318 -18.13 -5.33 7.52
C ARG A 318 -18.49 -4.48 8.70
N THR A 319 -18.13 -4.95 9.88
CA THR A 319 -18.32 -4.23 11.12
C THR A 319 -17.00 -4.12 11.86
N ARG A 320 -16.69 -2.94 12.33
CA ARG A 320 -15.54 -2.69 13.19
C ARG A 320 -15.94 -1.78 14.33
N VAL A 321 -15.46 -2.12 15.52
CA VAL A 321 -15.58 -1.27 16.70
C VAL A 321 -14.18 -1.09 17.29
N SER A 322 -13.81 0.13 17.66
CA SER A 322 -12.52 0.43 18.28
C SER A 322 -12.69 1.42 19.43
N LYS A 323 -11.60 1.73 20.14
CA LYS A 323 -11.55 2.43 21.42
C LYS A 323 -12.23 1.63 22.55
N LEU A 324 -12.33 0.32 22.40
CA LEU A 324 -12.76 -0.58 23.47
C LEU A 324 -11.76 -0.49 24.64
N GLY A 325 -12.28 -0.30 25.84
CA GLY A 325 -11.49 -0.09 27.06
C GLY A 325 -11.22 1.37 27.42
N VAL A 326 -11.55 2.33 26.53
CA VAL A 326 -11.39 3.77 26.77
C VAL A 326 -12.71 4.51 26.50
N GLY A 327 -13.41 4.14 25.43
CA GLY A 327 -14.67 4.79 25.04
C GLY A 327 -15.90 4.10 25.62
N GLU A 328 -16.85 4.91 26.05
CA GLU A 328 -18.13 4.39 26.53
C GLU A 328 -18.91 3.62 25.45
N PRO A 329 -19.62 2.54 25.81
CA PRO A 329 -19.87 2.03 27.16
C PRO A 329 -18.81 1.05 27.71
N VAL A 330 -17.70 0.81 27.00
CA VAL A 330 -16.67 -0.16 27.39
C VAL A 330 -15.40 0.58 27.83
N THR A 331 -15.33 0.94 29.09
CA THR A 331 -14.22 1.64 29.76
C THR A 331 -13.47 0.72 30.71
N GLY A 332 -12.43 1.20 31.39
CA GLY A 332 -11.70 0.49 32.45
C GLY A 332 -10.32 -0.05 32.06
N LEU A 333 -9.88 0.12 30.80
CA LEU A 333 -8.56 -0.28 30.33
C LEU A 333 -7.69 0.91 29.91
N GLU A 334 -8.01 2.12 30.40
CA GLU A 334 -7.38 3.39 30.00
C GLU A 334 -5.86 3.38 30.26
N ASN A 335 -5.41 2.67 31.29
CA ASN A 335 -3.99 2.58 31.63
C ASN A 335 -3.17 1.81 30.59
N LEU A 336 -3.81 0.92 29.81
CA LEU A 336 -3.17 0.19 28.72
C LEU A 336 -3.11 1.03 27.43
N CYS A 337 -3.84 2.13 27.38
CA CYS A 337 -4.00 2.98 26.20
C CYS A 337 -3.85 4.47 26.53
N PRO A 338 -2.71 4.92 27.09
CA PRO A 338 -2.56 6.30 27.60
C PRO A 338 -2.70 7.34 26.47
N GLN A 339 -2.33 7.02 25.26
CA GLN A 339 -2.49 7.92 24.12
C GLN A 339 -3.96 8.10 23.73
N ALA A 340 -4.71 7.00 23.66
CA ALA A 340 -6.15 7.07 23.41
C ALA A 340 -6.88 7.80 24.54
N LYS A 341 -6.52 7.58 25.79
CA LYS A 341 -7.07 8.31 26.96
C LYS A 341 -6.88 9.82 26.87
N SER A 342 -5.75 10.26 26.35
CA SER A 342 -5.42 11.70 26.26
C SER A 342 -6.14 12.43 25.11
N ASP A 343 -6.79 11.71 24.19
CA ASP A 343 -7.50 12.31 23.05
C ASP A 343 -8.91 12.77 23.45
N ALA A 344 -9.25 14.00 23.12
CA ALA A 344 -10.51 14.65 23.51
C ALA A 344 -11.78 13.93 23.02
N TYR A 345 -11.68 13.14 21.95
CA TYR A 345 -12.79 12.41 21.36
C TYR A 345 -12.72 10.90 21.59
N SER A 346 -11.94 10.46 22.57
CA SER A 346 -11.85 9.03 22.94
C SER A 346 -12.92 8.57 23.94
N GLY A 347 -13.69 9.49 24.50
CA GLY A 347 -14.77 9.14 25.46
C GLY A 347 -15.92 8.31 24.88
N ASP A 348 -15.99 8.17 23.56
CA ASP A 348 -16.96 7.33 22.86
C ASP A 348 -16.27 6.31 21.95
N LEU A 349 -16.88 5.13 21.76
CA LEU A 349 -16.40 4.15 20.80
C LEU A 349 -16.43 4.68 19.38
N ASN A 350 -15.40 4.35 18.59
CA ASN A 350 -15.49 4.43 17.14
C ASN A 350 -16.14 3.16 16.59
N TYR A 351 -16.99 3.31 15.58
CA TYR A 351 -17.59 2.18 14.88
C TYR A 351 -17.66 2.44 13.38
N THR A 352 -17.67 1.37 12.61
CA THR A 352 -17.97 1.37 11.18
C THR A 352 -18.82 0.15 10.88
N VAL A 353 -19.96 0.36 10.27
CA VAL A 353 -20.82 -0.68 9.70
C VAL A 353 -21.00 -0.36 8.24
N ASN A 354 -20.64 -1.29 7.37
CA ASN A 354 -20.74 -1.13 5.93
C ASN A 354 -21.32 -2.41 5.32
N ALA A 355 -22.36 -2.28 4.51
CA ALA A 355 -22.93 -3.36 3.72
C ALA A 355 -22.78 -3.00 2.23
N THR A 356 -22.05 -3.83 1.47
CA THR A 356 -21.74 -3.63 0.05
C THR A 356 -22.27 -4.79 -0.76
N VAL A 357 -23.05 -4.50 -1.78
CA VAL A 357 -23.46 -5.44 -2.82
C VAL A 357 -22.64 -5.14 -4.08
N THR A 358 -21.91 -6.14 -4.55
CA THR A 358 -21.07 -6.05 -5.76
C THR A 358 -21.63 -7.01 -6.82
N ALA A 359 -21.90 -6.50 -8.02
CA ALA A 359 -22.19 -7.35 -9.16
C ALA A 359 -20.89 -7.91 -9.74
N LEU A 360 -20.88 -9.20 -10.05
CA LEU A 360 -19.70 -9.91 -10.56
C LEU A 360 -19.60 -9.87 -12.09
N ALA A 361 -20.61 -9.29 -12.75
CA ALA A 361 -20.61 -8.97 -14.17
C ALA A 361 -21.14 -7.54 -14.36
N GLY A 362 -20.51 -6.79 -15.24
CA GLY A 362 -20.85 -5.40 -15.49
C GLY A 362 -20.69 -5.03 -16.98
N TRP A 363 -20.92 -3.76 -17.29
CA TRP A 363 -20.79 -3.22 -18.63
C TRP A 363 -19.34 -2.83 -18.94
N ARG A 364 -18.80 -3.27 -20.08
CA ARG A 364 -17.40 -2.96 -20.49
C ARG A 364 -16.36 -3.23 -19.41
N ASP A 365 -16.53 -4.35 -18.67
CA ASP A 365 -15.66 -4.76 -17.56
C ASP A 365 -15.69 -3.87 -16.31
N PHE A 366 -16.55 -2.86 -16.26
CA PHE A 366 -16.84 -2.17 -15.02
C PHE A 366 -17.75 -3.01 -14.15
N LEU A 367 -17.29 -3.30 -12.93
CA LEU A 367 -18.05 -4.01 -11.91
C LEU A 367 -18.74 -2.98 -11.00
N PRO A 368 -20.06 -2.87 -11.06
CA PRO A 368 -20.79 -1.97 -10.20
C PRO A 368 -20.89 -2.53 -8.79
N SER A 369 -20.80 -1.65 -7.81
CA SER A 369 -21.11 -1.95 -6.41
C SER A 369 -21.90 -0.83 -5.78
N VAL A 370 -22.80 -1.19 -4.89
CA VAL A 370 -23.60 -0.25 -4.08
C VAL A 370 -23.35 -0.58 -2.61
N SER A 371 -23.06 0.41 -1.82
CA SER A 371 -22.88 0.25 -0.38
C SER A 371 -23.70 1.25 0.42
N VAL A 372 -24.10 0.83 1.60
CA VAL A 372 -24.65 1.68 2.65
C VAL A 372 -23.76 1.57 3.88
N PHE A 373 -23.56 2.68 4.55
CA PHE A 373 -22.69 2.72 5.71
C PHE A 373 -23.18 3.65 6.80
N SER A 374 -22.73 3.36 8.00
CA SER A 374 -22.84 4.23 9.17
C SER A 374 -21.52 4.13 9.92
N GLU A 375 -20.94 5.26 10.23
CA GLU A 375 -19.70 5.27 10.99
C GLU A 375 -19.63 6.40 12.02
N ARG A 376 -18.87 6.17 13.06
CA ARG A 376 -18.36 7.21 13.94
C ARG A 376 -16.85 7.03 14.01
N ARG A 377 -16.11 8.02 13.54
CA ARG A 377 -14.67 8.00 13.46
C ARG A 377 -14.10 9.26 14.11
N SER A 378 -13.17 9.09 15.03
CA SER A 378 -12.32 10.16 15.51
C SER A 378 -10.86 9.81 15.18
N GLU A 379 -10.12 10.77 14.69
CA GLU A 379 -8.71 10.63 14.38
C GLU A 379 -7.86 11.14 15.55
N TYR A 380 -6.96 10.30 16.02
CA TYR A 380 -6.04 10.66 17.09
C TYR A 380 -5.20 11.89 16.70
N ASN A 381 -5.10 12.80 17.63
CA ASN A 381 -4.32 14.03 17.50
C ASN A 381 -4.72 14.97 16.34
N ALA A 382 -5.77 14.65 15.60
CA ALA A 382 -6.41 15.57 14.65
C ALA A 382 -7.54 16.36 15.29
N TYR A 383 -7.97 15.94 16.48
CA TYR A 383 -9.06 16.56 17.26
C TYR A 383 -10.33 16.74 16.45
N LEU A 384 -10.64 15.73 15.63
CA LEU A 384 -11.80 15.66 14.77
C LEU A 384 -12.61 14.38 15.04
N ARG A 385 -13.93 14.49 15.02
CA ARG A 385 -14.86 13.36 15.04
C ARG A 385 -15.93 13.54 13.98
N THR A 386 -16.10 12.55 13.12
CA THR A 386 -17.14 12.52 12.09
C THR A 386 -18.13 11.39 12.36
N THR A 387 -19.41 11.66 12.12
CA THR A 387 -20.49 10.69 12.26
C THR A 387 -21.40 10.73 11.03
N PRO A 388 -20.94 10.21 9.87
CA PRO A 388 -21.77 10.13 8.69
C PRO A 388 -22.59 8.84 8.64
N VAL A 389 -23.75 8.94 8.00
CA VAL A 389 -24.57 7.84 7.49
C VAL A 389 -24.78 8.10 6.01
N GLY A 390 -24.59 7.10 5.16
CA GLY A 390 -24.65 7.36 3.73
C GLY A 390 -24.67 6.12 2.86
N GLY A 391 -24.59 6.39 1.57
CA GLY A 391 -24.48 5.38 0.52
C GLY A 391 -23.44 5.75 -0.51
N ASN A 392 -22.89 4.74 -1.16
CA ASN A 392 -21.92 4.89 -2.23
C ASN A 392 -22.28 3.99 -3.41
N VAL A 393 -22.15 4.52 -4.61
CA VAL A 393 -22.19 3.73 -5.84
C VAL A 393 -20.81 3.82 -6.46
N ASN A 394 -20.24 2.66 -6.78
CA ASN A 394 -18.88 2.59 -7.30
C ASN A 394 -18.80 1.66 -8.51
N PHE A 395 -18.04 2.05 -9.52
CA PHE A 395 -17.75 1.28 -10.73
C PHE A 395 -16.25 1.05 -10.80
N THR A 396 -15.83 -0.21 -10.64
CA THR A 396 -14.40 -0.59 -10.67
C THR A 396 -14.09 -1.41 -11.91
N ARG A 397 -12.99 -1.09 -12.59
CA ARG A 397 -12.47 -1.83 -13.73
C ARG A 397 -10.99 -2.14 -13.53
N ALA A 398 -10.60 -3.38 -13.79
CA ALA A 398 -9.21 -3.82 -13.81
C ALA A 398 -8.74 -4.08 -15.24
N LEU A 399 -7.74 -3.35 -15.70
CA LEU A 399 -7.06 -3.51 -16.99
C LEU A 399 -5.64 -4.02 -16.74
N GLY A 400 -5.49 -5.33 -16.65
CA GLY A 400 -4.23 -5.94 -16.24
C GLY A 400 -3.83 -5.47 -14.83
N ARG A 401 -2.74 -4.71 -14.74
CA ARG A 401 -2.22 -4.13 -13.47
C ARG A 401 -2.75 -2.73 -13.15
N LEU A 402 -3.56 -2.15 -14.03
CA LEU A 402 -4.20 -0.85 -13.82
C LEU A 402 -5.62 -1.05 -13.29
N SER A 403 -5.93 -0.51 -12.14
CA SER A 403 -7.28 -0.43 -11.58
C SER A 403 -7.83 0.98 -11.71
N GLN A 404 -9.05 1.09 -12.19
CA GLN A 404 -9.80 2.33 -12.34
C GLN A 404 -11.04 2.24 -11.47
N SER A 405 -11.38 3.30 -10.75
CA SER A 405 -12.59 3.39 -9.96
C SER A 405 -13.25 4.75 -10.14
N LEU A 406 -14.55 4.73 -10.39
CA LEU A 406 -15.41 5.90 -10.41
C LEU A 406 -16.45 5.71 -9.30
N SER A 407 -16.53 6.62 -8.36
CA SER A 407 -17.48 6.50 -7.25
C SER A 407 -18.24 7.80 -7.02
N TYR A 408 -19.47 7.63 -6.52
CA TYR A 408 -20.32 8.70 -6.04
C TYR A 408 -20.83 8.34 -4.67
N THR A 409 -20.54 9.19 -3.68
CA THR A 409 -20.94 9.01 -2.27
C THR A 409 -21.87 10.12 -1.86
N VAL A 410 -22.97 9.78 -1.22
CA VAL A 410 -23.84 10.73 -0.55
C VAL A 410 -23.87 10.37 0.93
N GLU A 411 -23.59 11.33 1.76
CA GLU A 411 -23.62 11.16 3.21
C GLU A 411 -24.36 12.31 3.89
N TYR A 412 -24.99 12.00 5.01
CA TYR A 412 -25.59 12.93 5.94
C TYR A 412 -24.93 12.74 7.30
N GLY A 413 -24.21 13.75 7.76
CA GLY A 413 -23.39 13.60 8.95
C GLY A 413 -22.96 14.92 9.55
N ARG A 414 -22.31 14.83 10.69
CA ARG A 414 -21.71 15.98 11.36
C ARG A 414 -20.23 15.75 11.59
N THR A 415 -19.47 16.85 11.56
CA THR A 415 -18.06 16.89 11.93
C THR A 415 -17.89 17.79 13.15
N GLN A 416 -17.44 17.20 14.24
CA GLN A 416 -17.06 17.91 15.46
C GLN A 416 -15.56 18.14 15.44
N ALA A 417 -15.14 19.37 15.76
CA ALA A 417 -13.73 19.74 15.85
C ALA A 417 -13.48 20.53 17.14
N GLN A 418 -12.21 20.54 17.56
CA GLN A 418 -11.80 21.32 18.75
C GLN A 418 -12.10 22.82 18.53
N PRO A 419 -12.71 23.51 19.51
CA PRO A 419 -13.02 24.94 19.41
C PRO A 419 -11.85 25.81 18.98
N ALA A 420 -10.65 25.59 19.53
CA ALA A 420 -9.45 26.33 19.16
C ALA A 420 -9.06 26.14 17.68
N LEU A 421 -9.28 24.93 17.11
CA LEU A 421 -9.07 24.67 15.69
C LEU A 421 -10.08 25.43 14.84
N LEU A 422 -11.37 25.39 15.23
CA LEU A 422 -12.44 26.09 14.51
C LEU A 422 -12.20 27.62 14.51
N CYS A 423 -11.77 28.17 15.65
CA CYS A 423 -11.43 29.58 15.76
C CYS A 423 -10.22 29.97 14.88
N ALA A 424 -9.10 29.23 15.00
CA ALA A 424 -7.86 29.57 14.31
C ALA A 424 -7.92 29.37 12.79
N VAL A 425 -8.68 28.41 12.31
CA VAL A 425 -8.71 28.04 10.88
C VAL A 425 -9.90 28.67 10.15
N PHE A 426 -11.03 28.77 10.84
CA PHE A 426 -12.31 29.18 10.22
C PHE A 426 -12.84 30.49 10.80
N ASN A 427 -12.10 31.12 11.71
CA ASN A 427 -12.53 32.31 12.45
C ASN A 427 -13.88 32.12 13.22
N ALA A 428 -14.22 30.87 13.51
CA ALA A 428 -15.43 30.50 14.25
C ALA A 428 -15.12 30.49 15.76
N CYS A 429 -14.96 31.68 16.35
CA CYS A 429 -14.52 31.83 17.72
C CYS A 429 -15.68 31.90 18.72
N THR A 430 -16.87 32.24 18.28
CA THR A 430 -18.06 32.30 19.15
C THR A 430 -18.72 30.91 19.27
N GLN A 431 -19.44 30.67 20.37
CA GLN A 431 -20.18 29.44 20.55
C GLN A 431 -21.25 29.23 19.46
N ALA A 432 -21.87 30.32 18.98
CA ALA A 432 -22.85 30.26 17.91
C ALA A 432 -22.24 29.78 16.58
N ASP A 433 -21.06 30.32 16.23
CA ASP A 433 -20.32 29.92 15.03
C ASP A 433 -19.89 28.45 15.11
N GLN A 434 -19.34 28.03 16.27
CA GLN A 434 -18.92 26.66 16.51
C GLN A 434 -20.11 25.67 16.46
N ALA A 435 -21.26 26.05 17.00
CA ALA A 435 -22.49 25.26 16.94
C ALA A 435 -22.92 25.03 15.48
N SER A 436 -22.70 26.01 14.59
CA SER A 436 -23.03 25.87 13.18
C SER A 436 -22.23 24.78 12.49
N PHE A 437 -20.99 24.52 12.92
CA PHE A 437 -20.17 23.41 12.40
C PHE A 437 -20.62 22.04 12.88
N ASN A 438 -21.24 21.97 14.07
CA ASN A 438 -21.72 20.72 14.68
C ASN A 438 -23.06 20.25 14.13
N ASN A 439 -23.69 20.99 13.23
CA ASN A 439 -24.94 20.59 12.60
C ASN A 439 -24.74 19.43 11.62
N PHE A 440 -25.77 18.60 11.50
CA PHE A 440 -25.81 17.58 10.45
C PHE A 440 -25.94 18.24 9.09
N ARG A 441 -25.11 17.80 8.14
CA ARG A 441 -25.03 18.37 6.79
C ARG A 441 -24.95 17.28 5.75
N ARG A 442 -25.46 17.60 4.56
CA ARG A 442 -25.40 16.71 3.41
C ARG A 442 -24.11 16.98 2.62
N LEU A 443 -23.37 15.92 2.35
CA LEU A 443 -22.18 15.95 1.52
C LEU A 443 -22.30 14.92 0.40
N GLY A 444 -22.32 15.39 -0.85
CA GLY A 444 -22.22 14.57 -2.04
C GLY A 444 -20.81 14.71 -2.65
N VAL A 445 -20.12 13.60 -2.88
CA VAL A 445 -18.76 13.55 -3.41
C VAL A 445 -18.70 12.64 -4.63
N ALA A 446 -18.22 13.15 -5.74
CA ALA A 446 -17.79 12.34 -6.88
C ALA A 446 -16.27 12.14 -6.81
N SER A 447 -15.80 10.91 -7.07
CA SER A 447 -14.37 10.64 -7.09
C SER A 447 -13.95 9.72 -8.22
N VAL A 448 -12.75 9.95 -8.73
CA VAL A 448 -12.06 9.10 -9.69
C VAL A 448 -10.74 8.69 -9.08
N SER A 449 -10.45 7.39 -9.09
CA SER A 449 -9.14 6.88 -8.68
C SER A 449 -8.54 5.97 -9.73
N LEU A 450 -7.23 6.09 -9.90
CA LEU A 450 -6.40 5.25 -10.75
C LEU A 450 -5.31 4.66 -9.88
N SER A 451 -5.13 3.35 -9.92
CA SER A 451 -4.02 2.69 -9.24
C SER A 451 -3.36 1.67 -10.14
N ARG A 452 -2.04 1.64 -10.10
CA ARG A 452 -1.22 0.64 -10.78
C ARG A 452 -0.21 0.08 -9.80
N GLU A 453 -0.20 -1.23 -9.66
CA GLU A 453 0.74 -1.93 -8.81
C GLU A 453 1.48 -2.99 -9.63
N THR A 454 2.81 -2.93 -9.59
CA THR A 454 3.70 -3.84 -10.31
C THR A 454 4.64 -4.57 -9.36
N GLY A 455 4.45 -4.38 -8.05
CA GLY A 455 5.22 -5.05 -7.01
C GLY A 455 5.14 -6.58 -7.12
N ASP A 456 6.23 -7.23 -6.76
CA ASP A 456 6.35 -8.69 -6.71
C ASP A 456 5.64 -9.30 -5.48
N SER A 457 5.42 -8.52 -4.45
CA SER A 457 4.68 -8.89 -3.25
C SER A 457 3.84 -7.72 -2.73
N PRO A 458 2.57 -7.94 -2.34
CA PRO A 458 1.74 -6.89 -1.77
C PRO A 458 2.16 -6.51 -0.33
N GLU A 459 2.74 -7.45 0.41
CA GLU A 459 3.10 -7.23 1.82
C GLU A 459 4.53 -6.73 2.01
N ASN A 460 5.48 -7.20 1.19
CA ASN A 460 6.88 -6.80 1.26
C ASN A 460 7.49 -6.73 -0.14
N PRO A 461 7.15 -5.71 -0.92
CA PRO A 461 7.67 -5.59 -2.27
C PRO A 461 9.19 -5.40 -2.27
N THR A 462 9.88 -6.20 -3.10
CA THR A 462 11.33 -6.14 -3.31
C THR A 462 11.69 -5.44 -4.60
N ARG A 463 10.80 -5.48 -5.60
CA ARG A 463 10.94 -4.80 -6.89
C ARG A 463 9.59 -4.33 -7.41
N GLY A 464 9.62 -3.33 -8.29
CA GLY A 464 8.43 -2.81 -8.96
C GLY A 464 8.02 -1.44 -8.46
N SER A 465 6.79 -1.07 -8.72
CA SER A 465 6.24 0.24 -8.37
C SER A 465 4.77 0.15 -8.00
N ALA A 466 4.32 1.08 -7.17
CA ALA A 466 2.92 1.33 -6.87
C ALA A 466 2.62 2.81 -7.11
N VAL A 467 1.56 3.12 -7.86
CA VAL A 467 1.11 4.49 -8.11
C VAL A 467 -0.38 4.55 -7.86
N ARG A 468 -0.83 5.54 -7.09
CA ARG A 468 -2.25 5.84 -6.87
C ARG A 468 -2.49 7.32 -7.10
N LEU A 469 -3.47 7.63 -7.91
CA LEU A 469 -3.98 8.98 -8.15
C LEU A 469 -5.44 9.01 -7.76
N GLU A 470 -5.86 10.05 -7.05
CA GLU A 470 -7.24 10.23 -6.62
C GLU A 470 -7.66 11.69 -6.80
N LEU A 471 -8.79 11.90 -7.45
CA LEU A 471 -9.46 13.18 -7.56
C LEU A 471 -10.83 13.06 -6.92
N ARG A 472 -11.14 13.93 -5.97
CA ARG A 472 -12.45 14.03 -5.30
C ARG A 472 -13.01 15.43 -5.50
N THR A 473 -14.30 15.52 -5.80
CA THR A 473 -14.99 16.78 -5.97
C THR A 473 -16.33 16.79 -5.26
N ALA A 474 -16.61 17.86 -4.55
CA ALA A 474 -17.89 18.12 -3.90
C ALA A 474 -18.38 19.51 -4.28
N GLY A 475 -19.63 19.63 -4.68
CA GLY A 475 -20.25 20.88 -5.11
C GLY A 475 -21.76 20.78 -5.15
N ARG A 476 -22.44 21.84 -5.53
CA ARG A 476 -23.92 21.80 -5.71
C ARG A 476 -24.35 20.72 -6.70
N TYR A 477 -23.56 20.51 -7.75
CA TYR A 477 -23.81 19.49 -8.78
C TYR A 477 -23.67 18.05 -8.26
N THR A 478 -22.93 17.84 -7.16
CA THR A 478 -22.89 16.54 -6.46
C THR A 478 -23.84 16.47 -5.27
N GLY A 479 -24.64 17.51 -5.01
CA GLY A 479 -25.55 17.58 -3.88
C GLY A 479 -24.91 17.94 -2.56
N ALA A 480 -23.68 18.46 -2.55
CA ALA A 480 -23.04 18.97 -1.35
C ALA A 480 -23.58 20.36 -0.98
N GLU A 481 -23.70 20.63 0.31
CA GLU A 481 -24.00 21.96 0.83
C GLU A 481 -22.85 22.94 0.53
N ASP A 482 -23.15 24.22 0.40
CA ASP A 482 -22.18 25.25 -0.01
C ASP A 482 -20.97 25.34 0.88
N SER A 483 -21.12 25.11 2.18
CA SER A 483 -20.03 25.10 3.15
C SER A 483 -19.10 23.88 3.08
N LEU A 484 -19.50 22.84 2.33
CA LEU A 484 -18.76 21.57 2.22
C LEU A 484 -18.20 21.35 0.80
N ARG A 485 -18.15 22.40 -0.03
CA ARG A 485 -17.60 22.30 -1.38
C ARG A 485 -16.08 22.21 -1.34
N PHE A 486 -15.51 21.31 -2.12
CA PHE A 486 -14.06 21.20 -2.31
C PHE A 486 -13.69 20.44 -3.58
N ASN A 487 -12.43 20.63 -3.99
CA ASN A 487 -11.75 19.77 -4.94
C ASN A 487 -10.46 19.29 -4.27
N LYS A 488 -10.25 17.96 -4.22
CA LYS A 488 -9.12 17.34 -3.56
C LYS A 488 -8.38 16.44 -4.55
N PHE A 489 -7.08 16.65 -4.64
CA PHE A 489 -6.17 15.83 -5.41
C PHE A 489 -5.18 15.14 -4.48
N LEU A 490 -4.98 13.84 -4.68
CA LEU A 490 -3.97 13.04 -3.98
C LEU A 490 -3.19 12.23 -5.02
N ALA A 491 -1.88 12.26 -4.92
CA ALA A 491 -0.97 11.41 -5.67
C ALA A 491 -0.03 10.72 -4.70
N ASP A 492 0.13 9.42 -4.84
CA ASP A 492 1.00 8.58 -4.02
C ASP A 492 1.75 7.62 -4.95
N GLY A 493 3.07 7.71 -4.97
CA GLY A 493 3.92 6.87 -5.81
C GLY A 493 5.04 6.25 -5.02
N ALA A 494 5.25 4.95 -5.15
CA ALA A 494 6.36 4.22 -4.53
C ALA A 494 7.09 3.39 -5.58
N ILE A 495 8.41 3.24 -5.40
CA ILE A 495 9.27 2.40 -6.22
C ILE A 495 10.17 1.56 -5.32
N TYR A 496 10.39 0.31 -5.72
CA TYR A 496 11.21 -0.66 -5.02
C TYR A 496 12.28 -1.20 -5.96
N TYR A 497 13.52 -1.09 -5.55
CA TYR A 497 14.67 -1.49 -6.35
C TYR A 497 15.62 -2.38 -5.53
N PRO A 498 15.85 -3.65 -5.92
CA PRO A 498 16.83 -4.50 -5.28
C PRO A 498 18.24 -4.05 -5.66
N LEU A 499 18.97 -3.49 -4.70
CA LEU A 499 20.38 -3.12 -4.90
C LEU A 499 21.29 -4.34 -4.87
N SER A 500 20.94 -5.32 -4.03
CA SER A 500 21.58 -6.63 -3.94
C SER A 500 20.56 -7.67 -3.46
N SER A 501 20.97 -8.94 -3.29
CA SER A 501 20.16 -9.99 -2.69
C SER A 501 19.65 -9.64 -1.27
N ASP A 502 20.38 -8.81 -0.56
CA ASP A 502 20.14 -8.51 0.85
C ASP A 502 19.70 -7.07 1.11
N ILE A 503 19.76 -6.18 0.10
CA ILE A 503 19.44 -4.76 0.24
C ILE A 503 18.42 -4.33 -0.81
N ILE A 504 17.32 -3.77 -0.34
CA ILE A 504 16.26 -3.20 -1.17
C ILE A 504 16.18 -1.70 -0.87
N LEU A 505 16.20 -0.88 -1.89
CA LEU A 505 15.89 0.54 -1.78
C LEU A 505 14.42 0.76 -2.09
N ALA A 506 13.73 1.45 -1.20
CA ALA A 506 12.34 1.87 -1.39
C ALA A 506 12.27 3.39 -1.32
N ALA A 507 11.63 4.01 -2.30
CA ALA A 507 11.36 5.44 -2.31
C ALA A 507 9.89 5.69 -2.53
N ARG A 508 9.33 6.71 -1.87
CA ARG A 508 7.93 7.12 -2.00
C ARG A 508 7.82 8.63 -2.06
N ILE A 509 6.87 9.10 -2.83
CA ILE A 509 6.41 10.48 -2.82
C ILE A 509 4.89 10.51 -2.68
N ARG A 510 4.40 11.39 -1.79
CA ARG A 510 2.97 11.67 -1.63
C ARG A 510 2.75 13.17 -1.75
N ILE A 511 1.78 13.55 -2.59
CA ILE A 511 1.39 14.94 -2.83
C ILE A 511 -0.11 15.03 -2.62
N GLY A 512 -0.54 16.04 -1.88
CA GLY A 512 -1.95 16.33 -1.64
C GLY A 512 -2.25 17.82 -1.78
N ALA A 513 -3.37 18.13 -2.37
CA ALA A 513 -3.90 19.49 -2.46
C ALA A 513 -5.41 19.48 -2.33
N VAL A 514 -5.94 20.40 -1.55
CA VAL A 514 -7.39 20.62 -1.42
C VAL A 514 -7.69 22.09 -1.65
N VAL A 515 -8.74 22.36 -2.42
CA VAL A 515 -9.25 23.71 -2.70
C VAL A 515 -10.72 23.74 -2.34
N GLY A 516 -11.14 24.71 -1.55
CA GLY A 516 -12.54 24.96 -1.18
C GLY A 516 -12.90 26.43 -1.35
N PRO A 517 -14.18 26.81 -1.27
CA PRO A 517 -14.61 28.21 -1.27
C PRO A 517 -14.20 28.88 0.04
N SER A 518 -14.07 30.19 0.03
CA SER A 518 -14.04 31.00 1.25
C SER A 518 -15.40 30.96 1.94
N LEU A 519 -15.42 30.78 3.26
CA LEU A 519 -16.64 30.90 4.06
C LEU A 519 -16.83 32.36 4.49
N SER A 520 -18.09 32.80 4.62
CA SER A 520 -18.43 34.20 4.91
C SER A 520 -17.95 34.71 6.30
N PHE A 521 -17.62 33.80 7.19
CA PHE A 521 -17.10 34.14 8.54
C PHE A 521 -15.58 33.93 8.66
N SER A 522 -14.89 33.65 7.58
CA SER A 522 -13.45 33.42 7.55
C SER A 522 -12.80 34.31 6.49
N ASP A 523 -11.76 35.04 6.90
CA ASP A 523 -10.87 35.79 6.00
C ASP A 523 -9.86 34.88 5.28
N ALA A 524 -9.91 33.57 5.51
CA ALA A 524 -9.04 32.62 4.84
C ALA A 524 -9.38 32.51 3.36
N ALA A 525 -8.40 32.70 2.50
CA ALA A 525 -8.56 32.64 1.05
C ALA A 525 -9.08 31.26 0.55
N PHE A 526 -8.88 30.20 1.34
CA PHE A 526 -9.33 28.83 1.04
C PHE A 526 -9.87 28.18 2.30
N SER A 527 -11.17 28.02 2.40
CA SER A 527 -11.80 27.28 3.46
C SER A 527 -12.02 25.83 3.01
N VAL A 528 -11.32 24.90 3.64
CA VAL A 528 -11.45 23.46 3.40
C VAL A 528 -12.20 22.83 4.56
N PRO A 529 -13.25 22.01 4.32
CA PRO A 529 -13.97 21.33 5.38
C PRO A 529 -13.00 20.60 6.34
N PRO A 530 -13.22 20.65 7.67
CA PRO A 530 -12.27 20.08 8.63
C PRO A 530 -11.87 18.63 8.35
N GLN A 531 -12.83 17.78 7.94
CA GLN A 531 -12.62 16.38 7.63
C GLN A 531 -11.83 16.13 6.33
N GLU A 532 -11.69 17.13 5.47
CA GLU A 532 -10.97 17.02 4.19
C GLU A 532 -9.56 17.62 4.24
N ARG A 533 -9.17 18.20 5.36
CA ARG A 533 -7.83 18.76 5.55
C ARG A 533 -6.77 17.65 5.52
N LEU A 534 -5.57 18.02 5.10
CA LEU A 534 -4.43 17.12 4.96
C LEU A 534 -3.57 17.15 6.21
N PHE A 535 -3.23 15.98 6.72
CA PHE A 535 -2.38 15.81 7.89
C PHE A 535 -1.13 15.01 7.54
N GLY A 536 -0.06 15.23 8.28
CA GLY A 536 1.20 14.52 8.17
C GLY A 536 1.83 14.25 9.53
N GLY A 537 2.84 13.41 9.57
CA GLY A 537 3.45 12.89 10.80
C GLY A 537 2.93 11.48 11.11
N GLY A 538 3.73 10.72 11.86
CA GLY A 538 3.42 9.36 12.25
C GLY A 538 4.08 8.29 11.36
N PRO A 539 3.82 7.02 11.67
CA PRO A 539 4.58 5.88 11.13
C PRO A 539 4.45 5.65 9.63
N THR A 540 3.49 6.28 8.95
CA THR A 540 3.22 6.09 7.53
C THR A 540 3.55 7.32 6.67
N THR A 541 4.03 8.40 7.27
CA THR A 541 4.38 9.65 6.56
C THR A 541 5.76 10.14 6.97
N VAL A 542 5.89 11.00 7.98
CA VAL A 542 7.16 11.52 8.47
C VAL A 542 7.36 11.03 9.90
N ARG A 543 8.17 9.99 10.07
CA ARG A 543 8.30 9.20 11.31
C ARG A 543 8.93 9.94 12.50
N GLY A 544 9.59 11.06 12.26
CA GLY A 544 10.10 11.93 13.33
C GLY A 544 9.04 12.75 14.04
N PHE A 545 7.82 12.78 13.53
CA PHE A 545 6.67 13.47 14.15
C PHE A 545 5.67 12.45 14.69
N ARG A 546 4.98 12.78 15.77
CA ARG A 546 3.82 12.00 16.21
C ARG A 546 2.71 12.07 15.16
N GLN A 547 1.74 11.19 15.30
CA GLN A 547 0.60 11.13 14.38
C GLN A 547 -0.06 12.51 14.22
N ASN A 548 -0.18 12.98 12.98
CA ASN A 548 -0.80 14.25 12.56
C ASN A 548 -0.10 15.54 13.04
N GLU A 549 1.04 15.49 13.70
CA GLU A 549 1.72 16.69 14.27
C GLU A 549 2.57 17.48 13.27
N LEU A 550 2.74 17.04 12.04
CA LEU A 550 3.51 17.77 11.04
C LEU A 550 2.68 18.95 10.49
N GLY A 551 3.21 20.15 10.58
CA GLY A 551 2.61 21.35 9.98
C GLY A 551 2.00 22.33 10.99
N PRO A 552 1.02 23.13 10.57
CA PRO A 552 0.41 24.16 11.41
C PRO A 552 -0.34 23.56 12.61
N ALA A 553 -0.27 24.22 13.73
CA ALA A 553 -0.94 23.81 14.95
C ALA A 553 -1.42 25.03 15.75
N VAL A 554 -2.38 24.81 16.64
CA VAL A 554 -2.75 25.72 17.72
C VAL A 554 -2.38 25.10 19.06
N TYR A 555 -2.18 25.95 20.06
CA TYR A 555 -1.70 25.55 21.36
C TYR A 555 -2.72 25.85 22.43
N ILE A 556 -2.93 24.93 23.37
CA ILE A 556 -3.85 25.08 24.48
C ILE A 556 -3.04 24.93 25.78
N PRO A 557 -2.53 26.04 26.35
CA PRO A 557 -1.89 26.01 27.64
C PRO A 557 -2.92 25.74 28.73
N SER A 558 -2.47 25.09 29.81
CA SER A 558 -3.32 24.76 30.98
C SER A 558 -3.62 25.97 31.89
N ALA A 559 -2.87 27.07 31.72
CA ALA A 559 -3.04 28.27 32.53
C ALA A 559 -2.65 29.53 31.76
N TYR A 560 -3.25 30.63 32.17
CA TYR A 560 -2.97 31.96 31.64
C TYR A 560 -2.78 33.00 32.77
N ASP A 561 -2.14 34.11 32.43
CA ASP A 561 -2.01 35.29 33.30
C ASP A 561 -2.74 36.49 32.68
N THR A 562 -3.21 37.40 33.52
CA THR A 562 -3.61 38.75 33.10
C THR A 562 -2.37 39.63 33.03
N VAL A 563 -2.30 40.46 31.99
CA VAL A 563 -1.18 41.40 31.76
C VAL A 563 -1.75 42.76 31.35
N ARG A 564 -1.16 43.82 31.86
CA ARG A 564 -1.48 45.19 31.45
C ARG A 564 -0.87 45.54 30.09
N ALA A 565 -1.29 46.65 29.50
CA ALA A 565 -0.76 47.16 28.23
C ALA A 565 0.76 47.34 28.21
N ASN A 566 1.38 47.64 29.36
CA ASN A 566 2.82 47.76 29.54
C ASN A 566 3.56 46.40 29.70
N GLY A 567 2.87 45.27 29.63
CA GLY A 567 3.44 43.93 29.76
C GLY A 567 3.62 43.45 31.20
N THR A 568 3.28 44.25 32.22
CA THR A 568 3.36 43.83 33.64
C THR A 568 2.25 42.85 33.98
N ARG A 569 2.58 41.81 34.77
CA ARG A 569 1.57 40.85 35.28
C ARG A 569 0.61 41.56 36.24
N GLY A 570 -0.65 41.10 36.21
CA GLY A 570 -1.73 41.66 37.02
C GLY A 570 -2.67 42.51 36.19
N GLY A 571 -3.53 43.26 36.89
CA GLY A 571 -4.62 44.04 36.31
C GLY A 571 -5.99 43.47 36.68
N ASN A 572 -6.97 44.34 36.76
CA ASN A 572 -8.34 43.96 37.13
C ASN A 572 -9.26 44.12 35.91
N PRO A 573 -9.72 43.02 35.29
CA PRO A 573 -10.66 43.08 34.15
C PRO A 573 -12.00 43.75 34.47
N ALA A 574 -12.37 43.82 35.75
CA ALA A 574 -13.59 44.51 36.19
C ALA A 574 -13.45 46.06 36.27
N ASN A 575 -12.21 46.59 36.24
CA ASN A 575 -11.97 48.02 36.22
C ASN A 575 -11.92 48.55 34.77
N ALA A 576 -12.87 49.39 34.40
CA ALA A 576 -12.98 49.96 33.06
C ALA A 576 -11.74 50.77 32.60
N THR A 577 -10.96 51.31 33.55
CA THR A 577 -9.75 52.10 33.25
C THR A 577 -8.49 51.21 33.11
N ASP A 578 -8.52 49.93 33.57
CA ASP A 578 -7.38 49.03 33.50
C ASP A 578 -7.47 48.19 32.20
N THR A 579 -6.58 48.45 31.25
CA THR A 579 -6.55 47.67 29.99
C THR A 579 -5.77 46.40 30.23
N VAL A 580 -6.48 45.29 30.25
CA VAL A 580 -5.95 43.95 30.57
C VAL A 580 -6.06 43.02 29.36
N TYR A 581 -5.03 42.21 29.18
CA TYR A 581 -4.94 41.15 28.16
C TYR A 581 -4.65 39.80 28.81
N PHE A 582 -5.01 38.71 28.15
CA PHE A 582 -4.59 37.35 28.53
C PHE A 582 -3.27 36.98 27.89
N ARG A 583 -2.43 36.25 28.62
CA ARG A 583 -1.18 35.63 28.12
C ARG A 583 -1.03 34.22 28.62
N ALA A 584 -0.55 33.31 27.76
CA ALA A 584 -0.16 31.99 28.22
C ALA A 584 0.90 32.09 29.31
N ARG A 585 0.73 31.33 30.39
CA ARG A 585 1.68 31.32 31.50
C ARG A 585 2.97 30.61 31.04
N ALA A 586 4.12 31.23 31.29
CA ALA A 586 5.42 30.73 30.84
C ALA A 586 5.83 29.39 31.49
N ASP A 587 5.36 29.17 32.72
CA ASP A 587 5.59 27.93 33.50
C ASP A 587 4.50 26.86 33.32
N SER A 588 3.62 27.04 32.35
CA SER A 588 2.60 26.05 32.04
C SER A 588 3.27 24.71 31.67
N THR A 589 3.19 23.76 32.58
CA THR A 589 3.84 22.44 32.46
C THR A 589 3.18 21.54 31.45
N SER A 590 1.95 21.83 31.04
CA SER A 590 1.20 21.07 30.06
C SER A 590 0.60 21.97 28.98
N ILE A 591 1.18 21.92 27.79
CA ILE A 591 0.66 22.58 26.60
C ILE A 591 0.16 21.51 25.66
N ARG A 592 -1.15 21.49 25.44
CA ARG A 592 -1.75 20.59 24.46
C ARG A 592 -1.58 21.18 23.06
N THR A 593 -0.97 20.43 22.16
CA THR A 593 -0.85 20.80 20.76
C THR A 593 -2.04 20.24 19.99
N VAL A 594 -2.71 21.10 19.24
CA VAL A 594 -3.83 20.71 18.35
C VAL A 594 -3.41 20.98 16.92
N PRO A 595 -3.00 19.96 16.15
CA PRO A 595 -2.70 20.11 14.74
C PRO A 595 -3.92 20.60 13.98
N THR A 596 -3.73 21.61 13.14
CA THR A 596 -4.80 22.13 12.31
C THR A 596 -4.85 21.48 10.92
N GLY A 597 -3.82 20.71 10.58
CA GLY A 597 -3.63 20.21 9.22
C GLY A 597 -3.41 21.36 8.22
N GLY A 598 -3.37 21.01 6.94
CA GLY A 598 -3.21 21.98 5.84
C GLY A 598 -4.14 21.70 4.68
N ASN A 599 -4.11 22.57 3.68
CA ASN A 599 -4.74 22.34 2.37
C ASN A 599 -3.73 21.89 1.31
N ALA A 600 -2.46 21.75 1.68
CA ALA A 600 -1.40 21.19 0.84
C ALA A 600 -0.45 20.34 1.68
N LEU A 601 0.06 19.25 1.07
CA LEU A 601 0.96 18.29 1.68
C LEU A 601 1.94 17.78 0.63
N VAL A 602 3.22 17.68 1.01
CA VAL A 602 4.23 16.92 0.28
C VAL A 602 5.01 16.09 1.29
N VAL A 603 5.16 14.81 1.01
CA VAL A 603 5.97 13.88 1.79
C VAL A 603 6.81 13.05 0.83
N ALA A 604 8.10 12.91 1.12
CA ALA A 604 9.01 12.00 0.44
C ALA A 604 9.70 11.11 1.47
N ASN A 605 9.75 9.81 1.19
CA ASN A 605 10.39 8.82 2.04
C ASN A 605 11.46 8.08 1.23
N LEU A 606 12.62 7.88 1.81
CA LEU A 606 13.66 7.01 1.29
C LEU A 606 14.02 6.00 2.36
N GLU A 607 14.07 4.73 2.00
CA GLU A 607 14.29 3.64 2.95
C GLU A 607 15.16 2.56 2.34
N ALA A 608 16.24 2.20 3.02
CA ALA A 608 17.03 1.02 2.74
C ALA A 608 16.57 -0.11 3.66
N ARG A 609 16.11 -1.21 3.07
CA ARG A 609 15.68 -2.44 3.74
C ARG A 609 16.79 -3.45 3.63
N ILE A 610 17.33 -3.87 4.75
CA ILE A 610 18.50 -4.74 4.83
C ILE A 610 18.09 -6.04 5.49
N ARG A 611 18.25 -7.16 4.78
CA ARG A 611 17.97 -8.48 5.33
C ARG A 611 18.88 -8.75 6.53
N SER A 612 18.33 -9.23 7.62
CA SER A 612 19.12 -9.49 8.83
C SER A 612 20.11 -10.63 8.60
N PRO A 613 21.36 -10.45 9.03
CA PRO A 613 22.35 -11.52 8.97
C PRO A 613 22.07 -12.68 9.93
N PHE A 614 21.20 -12.49 10.95
CA PHE A 614 20.96 -13.48 11.99
C PHE A 614 19.73 -14.34 11.76
N TYR A 615 18.66 -13.78 11.27
CA TYR A 615 17.40 -14.47 10.95
C TYR A 615 16.83 -13.81 9.68
N PRO A 616 17.38 -14.11 8.50
CA PRO A 616 17.07 -13.39 7.25
C PRO A 616 15.60 -13.50 6.84
N GLU A 617 14.92 -14.57 7.23
CA GLU A 617 13.50 -14.77 6.93
C GLU A 617 12.57 -14.08 7.94
N LEU A 618 13.08 -13.77 9.12
CA LEU A 618 12.29 -13.22 10.23
C LEU A 618 12.52 -11.74 10.45
N ILE A 619 13.77 -11.26 10.32
CA ILE A 619 14.18 -9.93 10.72
C ILE A 619 14.73 -9.16 9.52
N GLN A 620 14.26 -7.93 9.36
CA GLN A 620 14.76 -6.97 8.38
C GLN A 620 15.07 -5.66 9.11
N TRP A 621 16.27 -5.15 8.93
CA TRP A 621 16.69 -3.83 9.41
C TRP A 621 16.30 -2.76 8.39
N THR A 622 16.02 -1.56 8.86
CA THR A 622 15.74 -0.42 7.99
C THR A 622 16.53 0.80 8.42
N ALA A 623 17.06 1.51 7.43
CA ALA A 623 17.58 2.86 7.60
C ALA A 623 16.77 3.78 6.69
N PHE A 624 16.30 4.90 7.20
CA PHE A 624 15.41 5.76 6.42
C PHE A 624 15.64 7.25 6.65
N ALA A 625 15.16 8.01 5.70
CA ALA A 625 15.08 9.47 5.78
C ALA A 625 13.71 9.90 5.25
N ASP A 626 12.94 10.59 6.09
CA ASP A 626 11.63 11.10 5.74
C ASP A 626 11.69 12.62 5.62
N LEU A 627 11.20 13.14 4.51
CA LEU A 627 11.07 14.56 4.20
C LEU A 627 9.60 14.92 4.10
N GLY A 628 9.17 16.04 4.70
CA GLY A 628 7.77 16.45 4.58
C GLY A 628 7.48 17.88 4.92
N GLN A 629 6.36 18.37 4.39
CA GLN A 629 5.77 19.66 4.69
C GLN A 629 4.25 19.59 4.58
N VAL A 630 3.55 20.19 5.53
CA VAL A 630 2.10 20.44 5.50
C VAL A 630 1.89 21.92 5.71
N TRP A 631 1.08 22.56 4.86
CA TRP A 631 0.86 24.02 4.95
C TRP A 631 -0.52 24.44 4.42
N ASN A 632 -0.91 25.68 4.69
CA ASN A 632 -2.10 26.31 4.13
C ASN A 632 -1.69 27.23 2.97
N ARG A 633 -2.05 26.89 1.73
CA ARG A 633 -1.90 27.79 0.59
C ARG A 633 -2.85 28.99 0.74
N GLY A 634 -2.43 30.16 0.30
CA GLY A 634 -3.24 31.38 0.34
C GLY A 634 -3.11 32.23 1.60
N THR A 635 -2.41 31.76 2.65
CA THR A 635 -2.01 32.62 3.78
C THR A 635 -0.68 33.30 3.46
N PRO A 636 -0.48 34.58 3.85
CA PRO A 636 0.79 35.26 3.66
C PRO A 636 1.95 34.47 4.25
N GLY A 637 3.04 34.28 3.49
CA GLY A 637 4.21 33.51 3.94
C GLY A 637 4.09 31.98 3.83
N SER A 638 2.97 31.43 3.36
CA SER A 638 2.71 29.97 3.26
C SER A 638 2.99 29.40 1.88
N THR A 639 4.06 29.80 1.22
CA THR A 639 4.52 29.24 -0.04
C THR A 639 5.26 27.92 0.17
N LEU A 640 5.29 27.07 -0.87
CA LEU A 640 6.18 25.91 -0.91
C LEU A 640 7.63 26.44 -0.90
N ALA A 641 8.30 26.37 0.24
CA ALA A 641 9.67 26.80 0.40
C ALA A 641 10.53 25.62 0.85
N PHE A 642 11.64 25.36 0.18
CA PHE A 642 12.56 24.28 0.57
C PHE A 642 13.06 24.41 2.01
N LYS A 643 13.15 25.61 2.54
CA LYS A 643 13.53 25.89 3.94
C LYS A 643 12.50 25.40 4.99
N SER A 644 11.27 25.16 4.57
CA SER A 644 10.18 24.70 5.44
C SER A 644 10.01 23.18 5.45
N PHE A 645 10.76 22.46 4.62
CA PHE A 645 10.80 21.00 4.68
C PHE A 645 11.57 20.54 5.91
N VAL A 646 11.02 19.54 6.57
CA VAL A 646 11.66 18.85 7.70
C VAL A 646 12.20 17.51 7.22
N LEU A 647 13.43 17.21 7.59
CA LEU A 647 14.09 15.93 7.27
C LEU A 647 14.35 15.16 8.57
N THR A 648 13.78 13.98 8.71
CA THR A 648 13.90 13.14 9.89
C THR A 648 14.54 11.81 9.52
N PRO A 649 15.85 11.62 9.80
CA PRO A 649 16.52 10.34 9.65
C PRO A 649 16.12 9.39 10.78
N GLY A 650 16.21 8.07 10.52
CA GLY A 650 15.92 7.07 11.52
C GLY A 650 16.37 5.67 11.14
N LEU A 651 16.25 4.80 12.12
CA LEU A 651 16.53 3.37 12.02
C LEU A 651 15.31 2.59 12.49
N GLY A 652 15.14 1.39 11.95
CA GLY A 652 14.04 0.52 12.35
C GLY A 652 14.36 -0.96 12.24
N VAL A 653 13.49 -1.74 12.82
CA VAL A 653 13.50 -3.19 12.70
C VAL A 653 12.11 -3.69 12.34
N ARG A 654 12.04 -4.67 11.47
CA ARG A 654 10.82 -5.36 11.05
C ARG A 654 10.95 -6.82 11.37
N VAL A 655 9.93 -7.37 12.00
CA VAL A 655 9.85 -8.78 12.34
C VAL A 655 8.67 -9.39 11.60
N SER A 656 8.93 -10.39 10.77
CA SER A 656 7.90 -11.16 10.09
C SER A 656 7.18 -12.05 11.07
N THR A 657 5.86 -11.96 11.14
CA THR A 657 5.02 -12.78 12.00
C THR A 657 3.85 -13.37 11.22
N LEU A 658 3.11 -14.29 11.82
CA LEU A 658 1.90 -14.88 11.23
C LEU A 658 0.80 -13.84 10.91
N ILE A 659 0.82 -12.70 11.59
CA ILE A 659 -0.14 -11.60 11.41
C ILE A 659 0.41 -10.46 10.54
N GLY A 660 1.56 -10.64 9.91
CA GLY A 660 2.27 -9.65 9.10
C GLY A 660 3.53 -9.11 9.77
N PHE A 661 4.11 -8.07 9.18
CA PHE A 661 5.31 -7.44 9.72
C PHE A 661 5.00 -6.55 10.92
N ILE A 662 5.63 -6.84 12.05
CA ILE A 662 5.71 -5.93 13.19
C ILE A 662 6.90 -5.00 12.96
N ARG A 663 6.67 -3.70 13.05
CA ARG A 663 7.66 -2.67 12.77
C ARG A 663 7.87 -1.77 13.99
N MET A 664 9.14 -1.53 14.31
CA MET A 664 9.58 -0.56 15.30
C MET A 664 10.57 0.39 14.63
N ASP A 665 10.25 1.66 14.60
CA ASP A 665 11.08 2.70 14.01
C ASP A 665 11.44 3.76 15.07
N VAL A 666 12.69 4.18 15.09
CA VAL A 666 13.20 5.30 15.89
C VAL A 666 13.66 6.37 14.93
N ALA A 667 13.10 7.55 15.02
CA ALA A 667 13.43 8.70 14.15
C ALA A 667 13.88 9.90 14.99
N HIS A 668 14.84 10.64 14.48
CA HIS A 668 15.35 11.86 15.10
C HIS A 668 14.68 13.09 14.49
N ASN A 669 14.10 13.94 15.35
CA ASN A 669 13.45 15.19 14.97
C ASN A 669 14.10 16.37 15.71
N PRO A 670 15.04 17.09 15.09
CA PRO A 670 15.70 18.24 15.69
C PRO A 670 14.90 19.54 15.56
N TYR A 671 13.73 19.52 14.92
CA TYR A 671 12.98 20.74 14.59
C TYR A 671 12.12 21.21 15.76
N GLN A 672 12.06 22.52 15.89
CA GLN A 672 11.11 23.19 16.76
C GLN A 672 9.72 23.15 16.09
N ARG A 673 8.67 23.04 16.88
CA ARG A 673 7.30 23.12 16.37
C ARG A 673 7.03 24.50 15.77
N ALA A 674 6.18 24.53 14.75
CA ALA A 674 5.77 25.78 14.10
C ALA A 674 5.09 26.72 15.11
N SER A 675 5.28 28.02 14.92
CA SER A 675 4.52 29.02 15.69
C SER A 675 3.02 28.92 15.32
N GLY A 676 2.16 29.17 16.32
CA GLY A 676 0.71 29.12 16.14
C GLY A 676 0.00 30.00 17.17
N ALA A 677 -1.30 30.14 17.00
CA ALA A 677 -2.12 30.83 18.00
C ALA A 677 -2.26 29.99 19.27
N ALA A 678 -2.27 30.63 20.41
CA ALA A 678 -2.53 30.00 21.71
C ALA A 678 -3.89 30.42 22.24
N TYR A 679 -4.69 29.42 22.62
CA TYR A 679 -6.01 29.63 23.19
C TYR A 679 -6.14 28.92 24.53
N PHE A 680 -6.78 29.56 25.48
CA PHE A 680 -7.24 28.93 26.71
C PHE A 680 -8.70 28.54 26.54
N ASP A 681 -9.00 27.24 26.70
CA ASP A 681 -10.33 26.66 26.61
C ASP A 681 -10.94 26.63 28.02
N ALA A 682 -11.78 27.59 28.31
CA ALA A 682 -12.37 27.71 29.64
C ALA A 682 -13.39 26.59 29.88
N PRO A 683 -13.38 25.92 31.05
CA PRO A 683 -14.36 24.92 31.38
C PRO A 683 -15.79 25.44 31.27
N LEU A 684 -16.76 24.56 31.00
CA LEU A 684 -18.18 24.93 30.94
C LEU A 684 -18.68 25.60 32.21
N SER A 685 -18.10 25.26 33.37
CA SER A 685 -18.36 25.94 34.66
C SER A 685 -17.95 27.42 34.69
N GLN A 686 -17.05 27.84 33.78
CA GLN A 686 -16.61 29.21 33.59
C GLN A 686 -17.17 29.85 32.31
N GLY A 687 -18.27 29.29 31.77
CA GLY A 687 -18.93 29.82 30.60
C GLY A 687 -18.48 29.20 29.26
N GLY A 688 -17.52 28.25 29.25
CA GLY A 688 -17.07 27.55 28.05
C GLY A 688 -16.49 28.48 26.97
N ALA A 689 -15.92 29.60 27.34
CA ALA A 689 -15.38 30.59 26.41
C ALA A 689 -13.96 30.24 25.98
N LEU A 690 -13.63 30.54 24.73
CA LEU A 690 -12.30 30.40 24.17
C LEU A 690 -11.57 31.76 24.25
N PHE A 691 -10.47 31.84 25.00
CA PHE A 691 -9.70 33.09 25.17
C PHE A 691 -8.38 33.02 24.41
N CYS A 692 -8.08 34.01 23.61
CA CYS A 692 -6.76 34.18 23.01
C CYS A 692 -5.74 34.55 24.08
N VAL A 693 -4.69 33.72 24.21
CA VAL A 693 -3.61 33.92 25.20
C VAL A 693 -2.24 34.00 24.52
N SER A 694 -2.19 34.18 23.19
CA SER A 694 -0.95 34.31 22.44
C SER A 694 -0.08 35.47 22.89
N PRO A 695 1.25 35.36 22.76
CA PRO A 695 2.14 36.52 22.79
C PRO A 695 1.70 37.59 21.77
N GLY A 696 1.80 38.87 22.14
CA GLY A 696 1.36 39.95 21.27
C GLY A 696 -0.16 40.15 21.16
N ASN A 697 -0.97 39.37 21.89
CA ASN A 697 -2.41 39.56 21.94
C ASN A 697 -2.81 40.93 22.46
N THR A 698 -3.67 41.65 21.74
CA THR A 698 -4.18 43.00 22.09
C THR A 698 -5.71 42.99 22.30
N LEU A 699 -6.32 41.83 22.42
CA LEU A 699 -7.75 41.67 22.63
C LEU A 699 -8.07 41.98 24.10
N ARG A 700 -8.74 43.10 24.35
CA ARG A 700 -9.08 43.61 25.70
C ARG A 700 -10.00 42.61 26.42
N VAL A 701 -9.69 42.36 27.68
CA VAL A 701 -10.50 41.52 28.56
C VAL A 701 -11.34 42.44 29.46
N THR A 702 -12.61 42.07 29.66
CA THR A 702 -13.56 42.74 30.55
C THR A 702 -14.25 41.71 31.42
N ALA A 703 -14.64 42.10 32.61
CA ALA A 703 -15.48 41.28 33.49
C ALA A 703 -16.86 41.94 33.67
N ASN A 704 -17.91 41.16 33.61
CA ASN A 704 -19.25 41.61 33.91
C ASN A 704 -19.46 41.72 35.45
N LYS A 705 -20.61 42.23 35.89
CA LYS A 705 -20.93 42.38 37.32
C LYS A 705 -20.96 41.05 38.08
N SER A 706 -21.15 39.93 37.42
CA SER A 706 -21.11 38.57 37.99
C SER A 706 -19.69 37.95 37.97
N GLY A 707 -18.67 38.72 37.57
CA GLY A 707 -17.29 38.23 37.49
C GLY A 707 -16.96 37.36 36.28
N GLN A 708 -17.91 37.17 35.37
CA GLN A 708 -17.67 36.41 34.15
C GLN A 708 -16.80 37.21 33.18
N LEU A 709 -15.70 36.59 32.74
CA LEU A 709 -14.76 37.21 31.84
C LEU A 709 -15.23 37.13 30.38
N SER A 710 -15.01 38.18 29.64
CA SER A 710 -15.20 38.21 28.19
C SER A 710 -13.98 38.89 27.53
N GLN A 711 -13.68 38.49 26.32
CA GLN A 711 -12.58 39.05 25.52
C GLN A 711 -13.15 39.72 24.28
N ALA A 712 -12.58 40.84 23.90
CA ALA A 712 -12.98 41.54 22.66
C ALA A 712 -12.78 40.64 21.44
N ALA A 713 -13.67 40.77 20.46
CA ALA A 713 -13.54 40.03 19.18
C ALA A 713 -12.31 40.54 18.43
N GLY A 714 -11.63 39.60 17.75
CA GLY A 714 -10.44 39.92 16.95
C GLY A 714 -9.63 38.67 16.65
N SER A 715 -8.62 38.80 15.78
CA SER A 715 -7.73 37.72 15.41
C SER A 715 -6.70 37.42 16.52
N CYS A 716 -6.46 36.17 16.81
CA CYS A 716 -5.44 35.74 17.77
C CYS A 716 -4.09 35.59 17.06
N PRO A 717 -3.01 36.30 17.49
CA PRO A 717 -1.72 36.21 16.83
C PRO A 717 -1.14 34.79 16.85
N ALA A 718 -0.62 34.32 15.72
CA ALA A 718 0.08 33.04 15.61
C ALA A 718 1.54 33.15 16.10
N ALA A 719 1.74 33.75 17.26
CA ALA A 719 3.07 34.11 17.80
C ALA A 719 3.54 33.16 18.92
N PHE A 720 2.71 32.24 19.37
CA PHE A 720 3.11 31.27 20.38
C PHE A 720 3.96 30.18 19.77
N GLN A 721 5.13 29.91 20.33
CA GLN A 721 6.01 28.87 19.91
C GLN A 721 6.50 28.07 21.14
N PRO A 722 6.21 26.76 21.21
CA PRO A 722 6.73 25.92 22.28
C PRO A 722 8.26 25.91 22.29
N SER A 723 8.85 25.73 23.46
CA SER A 723 10.30 25.60 23.62
C SER A 723 10.81 24.40 22.82
N ARG A 724 12.00 24.55 22.22
CA ARG A 724 12.69 23.44 21.55
C ARG A 724 13.16 22.43 22.59
N GLU A 725 12.96 21.17 22.30
CA GLU A 725 13.56 20.10 23.09
C GLU A 725 15.09 20.12 22.93
N SER A 726 15.81 20.33 23.99
CA SER A 726 17.28 20.46 23.98
C SER A 726 18.00 19.11 24.08
N SER A 727 17.35 18.09 24.67
CA SER A 727 17.95 16.77 24.85
C SER A 727 17.78 15.91 23.60
N PHE A 728 18.88 15.32 23.11
CA PHE A 728 18.87 14.38 21.99
C PHE A 728 17.84 13.25 22.17
N PHE A 729 17.75 12.66 23.36
CA PHE A 729 16.81 11.57 23.64
C PHE A 729 15.34 12.02 23.56
N ARG A 730 15.03 13.26 23.91
CA ARG A 730 13.67 13.80 23.77
C ARG A 730 13.30 14.16 22.34
N GLN A 731 14.31 14.31 21.46
CA GLN A 731 14.13 14.50 20.03
C GLN A 731 13.89 13.18 19.29
N LEU A 732 14.01 12.02 19.97
CA LEU A 732 13.72 10.72 19.39
C LEU A 732 12.22 10.41 19.46
N THR A 733 11.67 10.02 18.32
CA THR A 733 10.28 9.53 18.22
C THR A 733 10.31 8.04 17.97
N LEU A 734 9.69 7.27 18.87
CA LEU A 734 9.50 5.83 18.72
C LEU A 734 8.12 5.56 18.11
N ASN A 735 8.11 4.85 17.00
CA ASN A 735 6.89 4.40 16.34
C ASN A 735 6.80 2.87 16.36
N PHE A 736 5.64 2.36 16.71
CA PHE A 736 5.30 0.95 16.62
C PHE A 736 4.12 0.77 15.68
N SER A 737 4.20 -0.18 14.76
CA SER A 737 3.10 -0.44 13.83
C SER A 737 3.16 -1.86 13.25
N ILE A 738 2.05 -2.30 12.68
CA ILE A 738 1.94 -3.55 11.94
C ILE A 738 1.79 -3.21 10.46
N GLY A 739 2.53 -3.92 9.59
CA GLY A 739 2.56 -3.69 8.15
C GLY A 739 3.74 -2.84 7.68
N GLN A 740 3.74 -2.49 6.39
CA GLN A 740 4.79 -1.67 5.78
C GLN A 740 4.55 -0.16 6.01
N ALA A 741 5.62 0.65 5.89
CA ALA A 741 5.49 2.10 5.97
C ALA A 741 4.76 2.65 4.74
N PHE A 742 5.00 2.03 3.60
CA PHE A 742 4.43 2.34 2.31
C PHE A 742 4.64 1.18 1.35
#